data_83cd6ccc92630f239982db68c8fcab76
#
_entry.id   83cd6ccc92630f239982db68c8fcab76
#
_cell.length_a   1.000
_cell.length_b   1.000
_cell.length_c   1.000
_cell.angle_alpha   90.00
_cell.angle_beta   90.00
_cell.angle_gamma   90.00
#
_symmetry.space_group_name_H-M   'P 1'
#
loop_
_entity.id
_entity.type
_entity.pdbx_description
1 polymer ?
#
loop_
_entity_poly.entity_id
_entity_poly.type
_entity_poly.pdbx_seq_one_letter_code
_entity_poly.pdbx_strand_id
1 'polypeptide(L)'
;MSKRYASIIISIFLLLFTLQAQAQKKIKIACVGNSITEGFLLRNPSEESYPAVLQKLLGDKYEVENFGVTAHTLSMKGDLPYMKTQRFQEALDFLPDIVTIKLGTNDSKPQNWQHHASFKEDLNLLIDKFQALASHPRIYLCLPIPSNHKEWGINDSIIVHGIIPYIQEVAAERNLPVIDLHTAMRPYYPQLYVDAVHPDKYGAAIIAETLYKYLTGEEAYPAPGRSDQTLWYDEPAAQWEETLPLGNGRLGMMPDGAIGKEHIVLNEISMWSGSEANYLNPDASKSLPEIRRLLFEGKNKEAQELMYTSFVPKKPEKGGTYGTFQMLADLYLEHQYGNHAKDTVSHYRRWLDLSKGIAYTTFTRGTVRYVREYVVSRDKDVILIHLKADVPGSIHFKMNLSRPERGNVRKLTEGKLELSGCLDSGSSQAGVRYAAIAGVTCKGKQVQQSTDEQSIDIQHADEAWIVVSAKTSYLAGEIYTTEADRLLSEALESNLSDAVAEAVSSYQALFNRAGICLPENEAVSQLTTDQRIEKFQQQDDPSLAALYYNYGRYLLISSTRPGSLPPNLQGLWANEPATPWNGDYHTNINVQMNHWPVEQANLSELCMPLVDLVKRLVASGEESAKAFYGPQAKGWVLHMMTNVWGYTAPGEHPSWGATNTGGAWLCAHLWEHYLFSGDQKYLADIYPIMKGASEFFYSTMVKEPKHGWLVTAPTSSPENAFYLPGKDRTPISVCMGPTMDIQLVRELYTNVIEASHILHTDTAYAEALQEAIRLLPPHQISKKGYLMEWLEDYEETDIHHRHVSHLYGLHPGNQISVLKTPELAEACRKTLNRRGDEGTGWSRAWKINFWARLGDGNRAYKLFRSLLYPAYTAQNPTQHGSGTFPNLFCSHPPFQMDGNWGGTSGINEMLLQSQDGFIHLLPALPDSWENGNFYGLKVRGGATVDLVWKDGKPVQATITGGWQSDLKLKCPKGVKKVLLNGTPCQADEFISFHAKQGEQVTFLFE
;
A
#
# COMPACT_ATOMS: atom_id res chain seq x y z
N MET A 1 -64.01 -47.52 -20.88
CA MET A 1 -62.88 -46.56 -20.88
C MET A 1 -62.31 -46.18 -19.51
N SER A 2 -62.98 -46.44 -18.39
CA SER A 2 -62.58 -45.98 -17.02
C SER A 2 -61.45 -46.81 -16.33
N LYS A 3 -61.26 -48.10 -16.65
CA LYS A 3 -60.27 -48.97 -16.01
C LYS A 3 -58.82 -48.76 -16.55
N ARG A 4 -58.68 -48.30 -17.81
CA ARG A 4 -57.29 -47.98 -18.41
C ARG A 4 -56.74 -46.70 -17.93
N TYR A 5 -57.51 -45.67 -17.64
CA TYR A 5 -57.02 -44.38 -17.09
C TYR A 5 -56.63 -44.50 -15.63
N ALA A 6 -57.29 -45.32 -14.83
CA ALA A 6 -56.93 -45.58 -13.43
C ALA A 6 -55.56 -46.29 -13.32
N SER A 7 -55.24 -47.27 -14.22
CA SER A 7 -53.95 -47.95 -14.24
C SER A 7 -52.82 -47.02 -14.70
N ILE A 8 -53.07 -46.11 -15.65
CA ILE A 8 -52.06 -45.14 -16.14
C ILE A 8 -51.79 -44.11 -15.04
N ILE A 9 -52.79 -43.62 -14.32
CA ILE A 9 -52.62 -42.66 -13.21
C ILE A 9 -51.90 -43.31 -12.03
N ILE A 10 -52.17 -44.55 -11.68
CA ILE A 10 -51.44 -45.31 -10.64
C ILE A 10 -50.01 -45.59 -11.07
N SER A 11 -49.72 -45.90 -12.34
CA SER A 11 -48.36 -46.06 -12.84
C SER A 11 -47.59 -44.75 -12.89
N ILE A 12 -48.25 -43.64 -13.23
CA ILE A 12 -47.61 -42.29 -13.19
C ILE A 12 -47.37 -41.87 -11.72
N PHE A 13 -48.28 -42.17 -10.79
CA PHE A 13 -48.06 -41.91 -9.36
C PHE A 13 -46.99 -42.81 -8.76
N LEU A 14 -46.88 -44.07 -9.16
CA LEU A 14 -45.76 -44.95 -8.77
C LEU A 14 -44.42 -44.54 -9.41
N LEU A 15 -44.42 -44.06 -10.65
CA LEU A 15 -43.25 -43.50 -11.31
C LEU A 15 -42.83 -42.15 -10.68
N LEU A 16 -43.78 -41.30 -10.30
CA LEU A 16 -43.53 -40.07 -9.56
C LEU A 16 -43.08 -40.35 -8.11
N PHE A 17 -43.56 -41.42 -7.47
CA PHE A 17 -43.08 -41.84 -6.13
C PHE A 17 -41.70 -42.54 -6.20
N THR A 18 -41.32 -43.16 -7.29
CA THR A 18 -39.96 -43.72 -7.49
C THR A 18 -38.97 -42.69 -7.98
N LEU A 19 -39.40 -41.53 -8.51
CA LEU A 19 -38.61 -40.36 -8.81
C LEU A 19 -38.49 -39.40 -7.60
N GLN A 20 -39.31 -39.58 -6.54
CA GLN A 20 -39.10 -38.92 -5.25
C GLN A 20 -38.23 -39.79 -4.36
N ALA A 21 -36.99 -39.31 -4.14
CA ALA A 21 -36.09 -39.72 -3.08
C ALA A 21 -35.26 -41.00 -3.29
N GLN A 22 -34.32 -40.98 -4.25
CA GLN A 22 -32.97 -41.24 -3.79
C GLN A 22 -32.41 -39.87 -3.29
N ALA A 23 -32.76 -39.51 -2.06
CA ALA A 23 -31.98 -38.54 -1.31
C ALA A 23 -30.58 -39.13 -1.26
N GLN A 24 -29.66 -38.52 -2.02
CA GLN A 24 -28.28 -38.97 -2.06
C GLN A 24 -27.75 -38.85 -0.61
N LYS A 25 -27.37 -40.01 -0.01
CA LYS A 25 -26.89 -40.06 1.37
C LYS A 25 -25.74 -39.02 1.50
N LYS A 26 -25.92 -38.02 2.34
CA LYS A 26 -24.89 -37.02 2.60
C LYS A 26 -23.67 -37.68 3.24
N ILE A 27 -22.49 -37.23 2.87
CA ILE A 27 -21.22 -37.60 3.51
C ILE A 27 -21.10 -36.81 4.82
N LYS A 28 -21.10 -37.50 5.96
CA LYS A 28 -21.05 -36.89 7.27
C LYS A 28 -19.65 -36.60 7.74
N ILE A 29 -19.38 -35.38 8.13
CA ILE A 29 -18.07 -34.91 8.63
C ILE A 29 -18.20 -34.45 10.07
N ALA A 30 -17.48 -35.08 10.99
CA ALA A 30 -17.37 -34.63 12.38
C ALA A 30 -16.12 -33.78 12.58
N CYS A 31 -16.26 -32.52 12.92
CA CYS A 31 -15.17 -31.65 13.31
C CYS A 31 -14.98 -31.71 14.84
N VAL A 32 -14.03 -32.54 15.29
CA VAL A 32 -13.70 -32.77 16.69
C VAL A 32 -12.61 -31.82 17.14
N GLY A 33 -12.81 -31.07 18.24
CA GLY A 33 -11.79 -30.13 18.70
C GLY A 33 -12.14 -29.37 19.98
N ASN A 34 -11.42 -28.29 20.19
CA ASN A 34 -11.54 -27.42 21.36
C ASN A 34 -12.33 -26.12 21.04
N SER A 35 -12.08 -25.03 21.79
CA SER A 35 -12.67 -23.70 21.61
C SER A 35 -12.54 -23.16 20.20
N ILE A 36 -11.44 -23.45 19.51
CA ILE A 36 -11.20 -23.01 18.13
C ILE A 36 -12.17 -23.68 17.18
N THR A 37 -12.50 -24.96 17.40
CA THR A 37 -13.50 -25.72 16.63
C THR A 37 -14.91 -25.25 16.97
N GLU A 38 -15.20 -25.04 18.25
CA GLU A 38 -16.49 -24.52 18.72
C GLU A 38 -16.80 -23.13 18.14
N GLY A 39 -15.74 -22.31 17.88
CA GLY A 39 -15.90 -20.93 17.44
C GLY A 39 -16.00 -19.94 18.60
N PHE A 40 -15.31 -20.22 19.71
CA PHE A 40 -15.28 -19.35 20.88
C PHE A 40 -14.73 -17.95 20.50
N LEU A 41 -15.37 -16.90 20.99
CA LEU A 41 -15.17 -15.50 20.70
C LEU A 41 -15.61 -15.05 19.30
N LEU A 42 -16.07 -15.93 18.43
CA LEU A 42 -16.77 -15.50 17.21
C LEU A 42 -18.16 -14.96 17.57
N ARG A 43 -18.62 -13.98 16.82
CA ARG A 43 -19.89 -13.31 17.08
C ARG A 43 -21.08 -14.21 16.75
N ASN A 44 -20.99 -14.93 15.63
CA ASN A 44 -21.99 -15.90 15.19
C ASN A 44 -21.31 -17.25 14.84
N PRO A 45 -20.98 -18.10 15.83
CA PRO A 45 -20.28 -19.37 15.59
C PRO A 45 -21.01 -20.32 14.63
N SER A 46 -22.34 -20.26 14.55
CA SER A 46 -23.14 -21.08 13.63
C SER A 46 -22.95 -20.73 12.15
N GLU A 47 -22.36 -19.58 11.85
CA GLU A 47 -22.06 -19.12 10.48
C GLU A 47 -20.57 -18.88 10.24
N GLU A 48 -19.80 -18.52 11.27
CA GLU A 48 -18.44 -18.03 11.20
C GLU A 48 -17.38 -19.03 11.65
N SER A 49 -17.77 -20.07 12.43
CA SER A 49 -16.80 -21.11 12.82
C SER A 49 -16.30 -21.88 11.59
N TYR A 50 -15.06 -22.38 11.64
CA TYR A 50 -14.51 -23.11 10.50
C TYR A 50 -15.37 -24.35 10.08
N PRO A 51 -16.06 -25.10 10.96
CA PRO A 51 -16.97 -26.14 10.52
C PRO A 51 -18.17 -25.60 9.74
N ALA A 52 -18.73 -24.45 10.16
CA ALA A 52 -19.84 -23.81 9.45
C ALA A 52 -19.40 -23.27 8.07
N VAL A 53 -18.22 -22.66 7.97
CA VAL A 53 -17.63 -22.23 6.69
C VAL A 53 -17.31 -23.43 5.81
N LEU A 54 -16.76 -24.52 6.37
CA LEU A 54 -16.50 -25.77 5.63
C LEU A 54 -17.78 -26.38 5.06
N GLN A 55 -18.89 -26.34 5.81
CA GLN A 55 -20.21 -26.77 5.31
C GLN A 55 -20.60 -25.95 4.07
N LYS A 56 -20.43 -24.63 4.11
CA LYS A 56 -20.73 -23.75 2.96
C LYS A 56 -19.86 -24.09 1.74
N LEU A 57 -18.58 -24.36 1.94
CA LEU A 57 -17.64 -24.72 0.86
C LEU A 57 -17.99 -26.09 0.23
N LEU A 58 -18.32 -27.08 1.04
CA LEU A 58 -18.60 -28.45 0.59
C LEU A 58 -20.01 -28.61 -0.02
N GLY A 59 -20.95 -27.72 0.32
CA GLY A 59 -22.33 -27.72 -0.21
C GLY A 59 -23.19 -28.88 0.29
N ASP A 60 -24.33 -29.09 -0.38
CA ASP A 60 -25.38 -29.99 0.08
C ASP A 60 -25.05 -31.49 0.03
N LYS A 61 -24.01 -31.88 -0.65
CA LYS A 61 -23.49 -33.24 -0.72
C LYS A 61 -22.94 -33.73 0.62
N TYR A 62 -22.55 -32.78 1.49
CA TYR A 62 -21.93 -33.04 2.78
C TYR A 62 -22.81 -32.54 3.91
N GLU A 63 -22.63 -33.15 5.10
CA GLU A 63 -23.23 -32.73 6.38
C GLU A 63 -22.09 -32.58 7.40
N VAL A 64 -21.69 -31.33 7.65
CA VAL A 64 -20.55 -30.98 8.54
C VAL A 64 -21.13 -30.59 9.90
N GLU A 65 -20.72 -31.31 10.95
CA GLU A 65 -21.17 -31.03 12.31
C GLU A 65 -19.99 -30.61 13.23
N ASN A 66 -20.24 -29.62 14.06
CA ASN A 66 -19.28 -29.03 14.97
C ASN A 66 -19.33 -29.70 16.35
N PHE A 67 -18.30 -30.45 16.70
CA PHE A 67 -18.12 -31.11 18.00
C PHE A 67 -17.02 -30.48 18.84
N GLY A 68 -16.78 -29.19 18.68
CA GLY A 68 -15.83 -28.43 19.50
C GLY A 68 -16.32 -28.23 20.93
N VAL A 69 -15.41 -28.20 21.92
CA VAL A 69 -15.70 -27.88 23.32
C VAL A 69 -14.61 -26.99 23.91
N THR A 70 -15.00 -25.81 24.37
CA THR A 70 -14.08 -24.81 24.91
C THR A 70 -13.23 -25.35 26.07
N ALA A 71 -11.94 -24.98 26.10
CA ALA A 71 -10.93 -25.26 27.11
C ALA A 71 -10.51 -26.73 27.25
N HIS A 72 -11.07 -27.66 26.46
CA HIS A 72 -10.83 -29.10 26.63
C HIS A 72 -9.50 -29.59 26.02
N THR A 73 -8.92 -30.61 26.69
CA THR A 73 -7.63 -31.24 26.35
C THR A 73 -7.84 -32.52 25.60
N LEU A 74 -6.82 -32.96 24.82
CA LEU A 74 -6.75 -34.31 24.30
C LEU A 74 -6.47 -35.29 25.44
N SER A 75 -5.46 -34.94 26.30
CA SER A 75 -5.00 -35.81 27.40
C SER A 75 -6.12 -36.11 28.40
N MET A 76 -6.27 -37.37 28.73
CA MET A 76 -7.20 -37.87 29.76
C MET A 76 -6.79 -37.48 31.17
N LYS A 77 -5.53 -37.07 31.36
CA LYS A 77 -4.96 -36.57 32.62
C LYS A 77 -4.96 -35.04 32.67
N GLY A 78 -5.39 -34.37 31.62
CA GLY A 78 -5.55 -32.90 31.59
C GLY A 78 -6.67 -32.42 32.50
N ASP A 79 -6.74 -31.12 32.70
CA ASP A 79 -7.74 -30.45 33.53
C ASP A 79 -9.18 -30.68 33.06
N LEU A 80 -9.41 -30.70 31.75
CA LEU A 80 -10.73 -30.89 31.12
C LEU A 80 -10.63 -31.88 29.93
N PRO A 81 -10.65 -33.21 30.15
CA PRO A 81 -10.53 -34.16 29.05
C PRO A 81 -11.72 -34.15 28.09
N TYR A 82 -11.49 -33.97 26.78
CA TYR A 82 -12.52 -33.95 25.75
C TYR A 82 -13.33 -35.23 25.69
N MET A 83 -12.71 -36.41 25.84
CA MET A 83 -13.38 -37.70 25.79
C MET A 83 -14.34 -37.97 26.96
N LYS A 84 -14.40 -37.09 27.97
CA LYS A 84 -15.37 -37.15 29.08
C LYS A 84 -16.56 -36.23 28.84
N THR A 85 -16.67 -35.54 27.71
CA THR A 85 -17.76 -34.63 27.42
C THR A 85 -18.94 -35.34 26.76
N GLN A 86 -20.15 -34.75 26.90
CA GLN A 86 -21.32 -35.20 26.17
C GLN A 86 -21.13 -34.97 24.65
N ARG A 87 -20.49 -33.92 24.25
CA ARG A 87 -20.20 -33.59 22.84
C ARG A 87 -19.36 -34.67 22.15
N PHE A 88 -18.44 -35.32 22.88
CA PHE A 88 -17.73 -36.47 22.35
C PHE A 88 -18.64 -37.66 22.09
N GLN A 89 -19.60 -37.95 22.99
CA GLN A 89 -20.60 -39.00 22.76
C GLN A 89 -21.50 -38.68 21.57
N GLU A 90 -21.93 -37.43 21.44
CA GLU A 90 -22.74 -36.97 20.30
C GLU A 90 -21.94 -37.14 18.97
N ALA A 91 -20.62 -36.90 18.98
CA ALA A 91 -19.76 -37.12 17.81
C ALA A 91 -19.65 -38.59 17.41
N LEU A 92 -19.68 -39.51 18.37
CA LEU A 92 -19.76 -40.95 18.10
C LEU A 92 -21.14 -41.36 17.56
N ASP A 93 -22.21 -40.85 18.18
CA ASP A 93 -23.63 -41.15 17.80
C ASP A 93 -23.97 -40.58 16.42
N PHE A 94 -23.27 -39.55 15.96
CA PHE A 94 -23.41 -38.94 14.63
C PHE A 94 -23.05 -39.94 13.52
N LEU A 95 -22.26 -40.99 13.81
CA LEU A 95 -21.77 -41.98 12.85
C LEU A 95 -21.16 -41.31 11.60
N PRO A 96 -20.07 -40.51 11.75
CA PRO A 96 -19.46 -39.77 10.65
C PRO A 96 -18.82 -40.70 9.63
N ASP A 97 -18.77 -40.28 8.36
CA ASP A 97 -17.96 -40.90 7.31
C ASP A 97 -16.52 -40.35 7.30
N ILE A 98 -16.33 -39.13 7.83
CA ILE A 98 -15.04 -38.45 7.98
C ILE A 98 -14.95 -37.80 9.35
N VAL A 99 -13.78 -37.90 9.99
CA VAL A 99 -13.50 -37.19 11.27
C VAL A 99 -12.24 -36.36 11.13
N THR A 100 -12.30 -35.09 11.47
CA THR A 100 -11.11 -34.21 11.65
C THR A 100 -10.87 -34.01 13.13
N ILE A 101 -9.66 -34.30 13.64
CA ILE A 101 -9.30 -34.18 15.06
C ILE A 101 -8.33 -33.01 15.20
N LYS A 102 -8.78 -31.91 15.85
CA LYS A 102 -8.01 -30.69 16.13
C LYS A 102 -7.99 -30.40 17.62
N LEU A 103 -7.22 -31.18 18.37
CA LEU A 103 -6.96 -31.04 19.80
C LEU A 103 -5.47 -30.79 20.06
N GLY A 104 -5.08 -30.47 21.28
CA GLY A 104 -3.69 -30.26 21.69
C GLY A 104 -3.40 -28.83 22.15
N THR A 105 -4.11 -27.81 21.69
CA THR A 105 -3.82 -26.40 22.09
C THR A 105 -3.85 -26.23 23.61
N ASN A 106 -4.87 -26.74 24.30
CA ASN A 106 -4.99 -26.65 25.76
C ASN A 106 -4.04 -27.57 26.51
N ASP A 107 -3.56 -28.60 25.84
CA ASP A 107 -2.53 -29.53 26.38
C ASP A 107 -1.17 -28.83 26.55
N SER A 108 -0.94 -27.70 25.87
CA SER A 108 0.29 -26.89 26.01
C SER A 108 0.37 -26.13 27.34
N LYS A 109 -0.74 -26.01 28.09
CA LYS A 109 -0.73 -25.36 29.41
C LYS A 109 0.17 -26.13 30.40
N PRO A 110 0.95 -25.46 31.27
CA PRO A 110 1.90 -26.12 32.18
C PRO A 110 1.29 -27.25 33.00
N GLN A 111 0.06 -27.05 33.55
CA GLN A 111 -0.64 -28.04 34.35
C GLN A 111 -1.10 -29.26 33.54
N ASN A 112 -1.21 -29.18 32.25
CA ASN A 112 -1.58 -30.25 31.35
C ASN A 112 -0.33 -30.92 30.75
N TRP A 113 0.66 -30.10 30.33
CA TRP A 113 1.85 -30.59 29.68
C TRP A 113 2.75 -31.44 30.60
N GLN A 114 2.67 -31.30 31.91
CA GLN A 114 3.35 -32.21 32.87
C GLN A 114 2.96 -33.68 32.68
N HIS A 115 1.83 -33.94 31.99
CA HIS A 115 1.30 -35.28 31.67
C HIS A 115 1.61 -35.69 30.23
N HIS A 116 2.51 -35.01 29.52
CA HIS A 116 2.81 -35.22 28.10
C HIS A 116 3.12 -36.66 27.70
N ALA A 117 3.71 -37.46 28.64
CA ALA A 117 4.02 -38.85 28.39
C ALA A 117 2.80 -39.71 28.01
N SER A 118 1.57 -39.37 28.44
CA SER A 118 0.33 -40.08 28.06
C SER A 118 -0.37 -39.52 26.83
N PHE A 119 0.12 -38.41 26.26
CA PHE A 119 -0.55 -37.73 25.13
C PHE A 119 -0.73 -38.65 23.90
N LYS A 120 0.30 -39.43 23.53
CA LYS A 120 0.21 -40.36 22.39
C LYS A 120 -0.78 -41.52 22.67
N GLU A 121 -0.79 -42.04 23.90
CA GLU A 121 -1.72 -43.11 24.31
C GLU A 121 -3.18 -42.59 24.24
N ASP A 122 -3.43 -41.38 24.74
CA ASP A 122 -4.73 -40.77 24.75
C ASP A 122 -5.22 -40.40 23.31
N LEU A 123 -4.30 -39.99 22.41
CA LEU A 123 -4.61 -39.77 21.00
C LEU A 123 -4.97 -41.10 20.32
N ASN A 124 -4.22 -42.15 20.55
CA ASN A 124 -4.53 -43.48 20.04
C ASN A 124 -5.89 -43.97 20.54
N LEU A 125 -6.20 -43.78 21.82
CA LEU A 125 -7.51 -44.12 22.39
C LEU A 125 -8.65 -43.39 21.70
N LEU A 126 -8.50 -42.10 21.43
CA LEU A 126 -9.52 -41.28 20.70
C LEU A 126 -9.71 -41.81 19.26
N ILE A 127 -8.62 -42.15 18.57
CA ILE A 127 -8.65 -42.74 17.22
C ILE A 127 -9.37 -44.09 17.25
N ASP A 128 -9.05 -44.96 18.18
CA ASP A 128 -9.67 -46.27 18.31
C ASP A 128 -11.19 -46.18 18.53
N LYS A 129 -11.66 -45.20 19.32
CA LYS A 129 -13.11 -44.95 19.52
C LYS A 129 -13.84 -44.64 18.24
N PHE A 130 -13.26 -43.79 17.35
CA PHE A 130 -13.86 -43.50 16.05
C PHE A 130 -13.71 -44.66 15.05
N GLN A 131 -12.59 -45.35 15.01
CA GLN A 131 -12.40 -46.50 14.13
C GLN A 131 -13.33 -47.68 14.45
N ALA A 132 -13.78 -47.81 15.71
CA ALA A 132 -14.70 -48.84 16.13
C ALA A 132 -16.19 -48.59 15.70
N LEU A 133 -16.48 -47.43 15.15
CA LEU A 133 -17.84 -47.09 14.69
C LEU A 133 -18.23 -47.92 13.47
N ALA A 134 -19.54 -48.23 13.35
CA ALA A 134 -20.09 -48.97 12.21
C ALA A 134 -19.95 -48.22 10.86
N SER A 135 -19.73 -46.90 10.90
CA SER A 135 -19.49 -46.06 9.72
C SER A 135 -18.04 -46.17 9.19
N HIS A 136 -17.11 -46.74 9.96
CA HIS A 136 -15.65 -46.86 9.63
C HIS A 136 -15.08 -45.55 9.05
N PRO A 137 -15.12 -44.44 9.80
CA PRO A 137 -14.77 -43.12 9.26
C PRO A 137 -13.31 -43.01 8.83
N ARG A 138 -13.06 -42.20 7.79
CA ARG A 138 -11.72 -41.73 7.48
C ARG A 138 -11.33 -40.67 8.51
N ILE A 139 -10.18 -40.84 9.15
CA ILE A 139 -9.70 -39.92 10.21
C ILE A 139 -8.55 -39.10 9.68
N TYR A 140 -8.62 -37.78 9.92
CA TYR A 140 -7.59 -36.80 9.64
C TYR A 140 -7.12 -36.16 10.94
N LEU A 141 -5.82 -36.16 11.18
CA LEU A 141 -5.22 -35.46 12.32
C LEU A 141 -4.79 -34.04 11.90
N CYS A 142 -5.33 -33.03 12.57
CA CYS A 142 -5.04 -31.64 12.30
C CYS A 142 -3.98 -31.14 13.28
N LEU A 143 -2.91 -30.52 12.78
CA LEU A 143 -1.93 -29.86 13.64
C LEU A 143 -2.55 -28.61 14.27
N PRO A 144 -2.34 -28.37 15.60
CA PRO A 144 -2.84 -27.16 16.24
C PRO A 144 -2.26 -25.91 15.59
N ILE A 145 -3.10 -24.88 15.42
CA ILE A 145 -2.70 -23.58 14.85
C ILE A 145 -1.75 -22.86 15.82
N PRO A 146 -0.93 -21.89 15.34
CA PRO A 146 -0.11 -21.04 16.19
C PRO A 146 -0.94 -20.41 17.30
N SER A 147 -0.53 -20.54 18.56
CA SER A 147 -1.32 -20.05 19.69
C SER A 147 -0.41 -19.76 20.88
N ASN A 148 -0.47 -18.54 21.42
CA ASN A 148 0.33 -18.14 22.56
C ASN A 148 -0.44 -17.16 23.46
N HIS A 149 -0.73 -17.53 24.72
CA HIS A 149 -1.42 -16.66 25.66
C HIS A 149 -0.89 -16.87 27.08
N LYS A 150 -0.17 -15.88 27.59
CA LYS A 150 0.59 -15.98 28.85
C LYS A 150 -0.32 -16.26 30.07
N GLU A 151 -1.44 -15.55 30.19
CA GLU A 151 -2.35 -15.68 31.35
C GLU A 151 -3.05 -17.04 31.37
N TRP A 152 -3.36 -17.60 30.24
CA TRP A 152 -3.98 -18.94 30.13
C TRP A 152 -2.94 -20.07 30.09
N GLY A 153 -1.65 -19.73 30.05
CA GLY A 153 -0.56 -20.68 29.98
C GLY A 153 -0.45 -21.43 28.65
N ILE A 154 -1.13 -20.98 27.58
CA ILE A 154 -1.02 -21.56 26.24
C ILE A 154 0.32 -21.14 25.65
N ASN A 155 1.08 -22.09 25.13
CA ASN A 155 2.47 -21.90 24.74
C ASN A 155 2.76 -22.51 23.36
N ASP A 156 3.03 -21.65 22.38
CA ASP A 156 3.31 -22.05 20.98
C ASP A 156 4.62 -22.86 20.88
N SER A 157 5.62 -22.60 21.70
CA SER A 157 6.86 -23.40 21.72
C SER A 157 6.59 -24.88 22.13
N ILE A 158 5.69 -25.09 23.08
CA ILE A 158 5.27 -26.47 23.46
C ILE A 158 4.43 -27.09 22.32
N ILE A 159 3.59 -26.32 21.67
CA ILE A 159 2.83 -26.80 20.51
C ILE A 159 3.79 -27.29 19.42
N VAL A 160 4.77 -26.46 19.04
CA VAL A 160 5.70 -26.75 17.93
C VAL A 160 6.67 -27.88 18.27
N HIS A 161 7.28 -27.84 19.46
CA HIS A 161 8.36 -28.77 19.81
C HIS A 161 7.93 -30.02 20.61
N GLY A 162 6.67 -30.05 21.05
CA GLY A 162 6.12 -31.13 21.84
C GLY A 162 4.89 -31.79 21.21
N ILE A 163 3.81 -31.04 21.03
CA ILE A 163 2.51 -31.60 20.63
C ILE A 163 2.50 -32.01 19.14
N ILE A 164 2.97 -31.15 18.26
CA ILE A 164 3.01 -31.43 16.81
C ILE A 164 3.83 -32.70 16.50
N PRO A 165 5.06 -32.88 17.03
CA PRO A 165 5.79 -34.11 16.84
C PRO A 165 5.02 -35.36 17.30
N TYR A 166 4.35 -35.31 18.44
CA TYR A 166 3.57 -36.48 18.93
C TYR A 166 2.38 -36.81 17.99
N ILE A 167 1.69 -35.78 17.45
CA ILE A 167 0.60 -35.99 16.48
C ILE A 167 1.16 -36.62 15.20
N GLN A 168 2.29 -36.13 14.69
CA GLN A 168 2.95 -36.65 13.50
C GLN A 168 3.45 -38.09 13.67
N GLU A 169 4.01 -38.44 14.83
CA GLU A 169 4.42 -39.79 15.16
C GLU A 169 3.24 -40.76 15.17
N VAL A 170 2.13 -40.41 15.86
CA VAL A 170 0.90 -41.23 15.87
C VAL A 170 0.32 -41.35 14.47
N ALA A 171 0.30 -40.26 13.68
CA ALA A 171 -0.17 -40.30 12.31
C ALA A 171 0.65 -41.29 11.45
N ALA A 172 1.99 -41.28 11.57
CA ALA A 172 2.88 -42.21 10.88
C ALA A 172 2.67 -43.66 11.35
N GLU A 173 2.60 -43.91 12.67
CA GLU A 173 2.37 -45.23 13.24
C GLU A 173 1.03 -45.84 12.80
N ARG A 174 0.00 -45.01 12.63
CA ARG A 174 -1.37 -45.42 12.27
C ARG A 174 -1.69 -45.30 10.77
N ASN A 175 -0.75 -44.81 9.96
CA ASN A 175 -0.94 -44.48 8.54
C ASN A 175 -2.16 -43.58 8.29
N LEU A 176 -2.26 -42.47 9.09
CA LEU A 176 -3.35 -41.51 8.99
C LEU A 176 -2.84 -40.21 8.32
N PRO A 177 -3.68 -39.57 7.51
CA PRO A 177 -3.35 -38.28 6.91
C PRO A 177 -3.27 -37.17 7.96
N VAL A 178 -2.32 -36.27 7.80
CA VAL A 178 -2.13 -35.04 8.61
C VAL A 178 -2.54 -33.82 7.80
N ILE A 179 -3.31 -32.94 8.41
CA ILE A 179 -3.64 -31.62 7.88
C ILE A 179 -2.83 -30.57 8.65
N ASP A 180 -1.91 -29.92 7.97
CA ASP A 180 -1.03 -28.91 8.59
C ASP A 180 -1.72 -27.54 8.65
N LEU A 181 -2.55 -27.35 9.67
CA LEU A 181 -3.17 -26.06 9.96
C LEU A 181 -2.19 -25.08 10.62
N HIS A 182 -1.09 -25.57 11.22
CA HIS A 182 -0.10 -24.70 11.84
C HIS A 182 0.62 -23.85 10.80
N THR A 183 1.15 -24.50 9.77
CA THR A 183 1.82 -23.82 8.66
C THR A 183 0.83 -22.92 7.90
N ALA A 184 -0.39 -23.41 7.64
CA ALA A 184 -1.42 -22.62 6.95
C ALA A 184 -1.77 -21.31 7.67
N MET A 185 -1.83 -21.31 8.99
CA MET A 185 -2.19 -20.14 9.81
C MET A 185 -0.99 -19.27 10.22
N ARG A 186 0.25 -19.77 10.10
CA ARG A 186 1.45 -19.05 10.54
C ARG A 186 1.65 -17.66 9.91
N PRO A 187 1.41 -17.44 8.60
CA PRO A 187 1.54 -16.13 7.98
C PRO A 187 0.55 -15.07 8.51
N TYR A 188 -0.54 -15.52 9.12
CA TYR A 188 -1.64 -14.68 9.60
C TYR A 188 -1.68 -14.54 11.12
N TYR A 189 -0.70 -15.08 11.80
CA TYR A 189 -0.59 -15.00 13.27
C TYR A 189 0.21 -13.73 13.68
N PRO A 190 -0.26 -12.94 14.64
CA PRO A 190 -1.56 -13.01 15.35
C PRO A 190 -2.69 -12.18 14.71
N GLN A 191 -2.53 -11.67 13.48
CA GLN A 191 -3.40 -10.67 12.86
C GLN A 191 -4.86 -11.13 12.65
N LEU A 192 -5.06 -12.42 12.36
CA LEU A 192 -6.40 -13.02 12.20
C LEU A 192 -6.88 -13.74 13.47
N TYR A 193 -6.52 -13.19 14.64
CA TYR A 193 -6.88 -13.75 15.95
C TYR A 193 -7.49 -12.68 16.84
N VAL A 194 -8.49 -13.09 17.62
CA VAL A 194 -9.15 -12.21 18.60
C VAL A 194 -8.27 -11.98 19.82
N ASP A 195 -7.49 -12.99 20.24
CA ASP A 195 -6.73 -13.02 21.50
C ASP A 195 -5.42 -13.81 21.41
N ALA A 196 -4.83 -13.93 20.25
CA ALA A 196 -3.62 -14.73 19.97
C ALA A 196 -3.77 -16.25 20.21
N VAL A 197 -5.00 -16.77 20.42
CA VAL A 197 -5.36 -18.21 20.49
C VAL A 197 -6.52 -18.51 19.56
N HIS A 198 -7.55 -17.68 19.58
CA HIS A 198 -8.80 -17.91 18.87
C HIS A 198 -8.81 -17.10 17.57
N PRO A 199 -8.89 -17.76 16.42
CA PRO A 199 -9.01 -17.07 15.14
C PRO A 199 -10.29 -16.26 15.07
N ASP A 200 -10.25 -15.12 14.39
CA ASP A 200 -11.44 -14.40 13.98
C ASP A 200 -12.16 -15.13 12.84
N LYS A 201 -13.26 -14.56 12.33
CA LYS A 201 -14.04 -15.15 11.23
C LYS A 201 -13.20 -15.41 9.96
N TYR A 202 -12.17 -14.58 9.70
CA TYR A 202 -11.30 -14.73 8.53
C TYR A 202 -10.24 -15.82 8.75
N GLY A 203 -9.66 -15.89 9.95
CA GLY A 203 -8.80 -17.01 10.34
C GLY A 203 -9.55 -18.36 10.35
N ALA A 204 -10.81 -18.37 10.78
CA ALA A 204 -11.69 -19.54 10.68
C ALA A 204 -11.93 -19.95 9.22
N ALA A 205 -12.08 -18.99 8.30
CA ALA A 205 -12.23 -19.27 6.87
C ALA A 205 -10.96 -19.92 6.29
N ILE A 206 -9.77 -19.46 6.62
CA ILE A 206 -8.51 -20.08 6.19
C ILE A 206 -8.36 -21.53 6.67
N ILE A 207 -8.79 -21.80 7.91
CA ILE A 207 -8.83 -23.19 8.42
C ILE A 207 -9.79 -24.04 7.58
N ALA A 208 -10.99 -23.52 7.28
CA ALA A 208 -12.00 -24.22 6.47
C ALA A 208 -11.51 -24.48 5.03
N GLU A 209 -10.90 -23.50 4.38
CA GLU A 209 -10.32 -23.64 3.04
C GLU A 209 -9.20 -24.68 3.01
N THR A 210 -8.35 -24.68 4.02
CA THR A 210 -7.30 -25.70 4.15
C THR A 210 -7.90 -27.10 4.30
N LEU A 211 -8.89 -27.26 5.15
CA LEU A 211 -9.63 -28.55 5.30
C LEU A 211 -10.33 -28.95 3.99
N TYR A 212 -10.99 -28.02 3.30
CA TYR A 212 -11.62 -28.26 2.01
C TYR A 212 -10.63 -28.86 1.00
N LYS A 213 -9.46 -28.22 0.85
CA LYS A 213 -8.39 -28.71 -0.04
C LYS A 213 -7.95 -30.15 0.28
N TYR A 214 -7.72 -30.46 1.55
CA TYR A 214 -7.29 -31.80 1.94
C TYR A 214 -8.40 -32.86 1.78
N LEU A 215 -9.66 -32.50 1.98
CA LEU A 215 -10.81 -33.41 1.89
C LEU A 215 -11.23 -33.70 0.43
N THR A 216 -11.14 -32.71 -0.44
CA THR A 216 -11.62 -32.80 -1.84
C THR A 216 -10.48 -32.96 -2.85
N GLY A 217 -9.27 -32.55 -2.51
CA GLY A 217 -8.13 -32.42 -3.45
C GLY A 217 -8.21 -31.18 -4.33
N GLU A 218 -9.19 -30.30 -4.08
CA GLU A 218 -9.45 -29.07 -4.86
C GLU A 218 -9.17 -27.85 -4.00
N GLU A 219 -8.71 -26.75 -4.62
CA GLU A 219 -8.64 -25.44 -3.96
C GLU A 219 -10.06 -24.89 -3.74
N ALA A 220 -10.27 -24.27 -2.60
CA ALA A 220 -11.50 -23.53 -2.37
C ALA A 220 -11.60 -22.35 -3.37
N TYR A 221 -12.80 -22.04 -3.84
CA TYR A 221 -12.99 -20.86 -4.66
C TYR A 221 -12.69 -19.62 -3.82
N PRO A 222 -11.83 -18.72 -4.34
CA PRO A 222 -11.46 -17.52 -3.61
C PRO A 222 -12.67 -16.63 -3.38
N ALA A 223 -12.69 -15.93 -2.24
CA ALA A 223 -13.73 -14.97 -1.86
C ALA A 223 -13.07 -13.72 -1.27
N PRO A 224 -13.75 -12.56 -1.30
CA PRO A 224 -13.27 -11.37 -0.63
C PRO A 224 -12.96 -11.63 0.85
N GLY A 225 -11.81 -11.13 1.30
CA GLY A 225 -11.32 -11.28 2.66
C GLY A 225 -11.77 -10.17 3.61
N ARG A 226 -10.87 -9.73 4.50
CA ARG A 226 -11.13 -8.67 5.50
C ARG A 226 -11.49 -7.33 4.86
N SER A 227 -12.44 -6.63 5.45
CA SER A 227 -12.93 -5.32 4.98
C SER A 227 -11.87 -4.20 5.04
N ASP A 228 -10.82 -4.37 5.86
CA ASP A 228 -9.67 -3.46 5.98
C ASP A 228 -8.46 -3.87 5.13
N GLN A 229 -8.59 -4.94 4.33
CA GLN A 229 -7.54 -5.45 3.44
C GLN A 229 -8.07 -5.88 2.07
N THR A 230 -9.31 -5.56 1.72
CA THR A 230 -9.91 -5.99 0.46
C THR A 230 -10.73 -4.86 -0.18
N LEU A 231 -10.37 -4.50 -1.41
CA LEU A 231 -11.25 -3.73 -2.30
C LEU A 231 -12.09 -4.73 -3.08
N TRP A 232 -13.42 -4.61 -3.04
CA TRP A 232 -14.28 -5.55 -3.77
C TRP A 232 -15.51 -4.89 -4.39
N TYR A 233 -16.03 -5.49 -5.48
CA TYR A 233 -17.12 -4.99 -6.30
C TYR A 233 -17.95 -6.16 -6.82
N ASP A 234 -19.23 -5.94 -7.06
CA ASP A 234 -20.17 -6.91 -7.58
C ASP A 234 -20.56 -6.70 -9.06
N GLU A 235 -19.88 -5.73 -9.72
CA GLU A 235 -20.00 -5.44 -11.14
C GLU A 235 -18.61 -5.27 -11.79
N PRO A 236 -18.48 -5.52 -13.13
CA PRO A 236 -17.28 -5.14 -13.88
C PRO A 236 -17.00 -3.64 -13.81
N ALA A 237 -15.74 -3.25 -13.97
CA ALA A 237 -15.40 -1.83 -14.09
C ALA A 237 -15.92 -1.25 -15.41
N ALA A 238 -16.57 -0.09 -15.33
CA ALA A 238 -17.04 0.66 -16.49
C ALA A 238 -16.02 1.70 -16.96
N GLN A 239 -15.17 2.18 -16.04
CA GLN A 239 -14.13 3.18 -16.30
C GLN A 239 -12.78 2.69 -15.73
N TRP A 240 -11.69 3.29 -16.20
CA TRP A 240 -10.34 2.91 -15.77
C TRP A 240 -10.14 3.09 -14.27
N GLU A 241 -10.69 4.16 -13.68
CA GLU A 241 -10.60 4.46 -12.24
C GLU A 241 -11.47 3.54 -11.35
N GLU A 242 -12.14 2.55 -11.94
CA GLU A 242 -12.84 1.48 -11.24
C GLU A 242 -12.06 0.17 -11.28
N THR A 243 -11.03 0.06 -12.15
CA THR A 243 -10.24 -1.15 -12.31
C THR A 243 -9.30 -1.38 -11.12
N LEU A 244 -8.75 -2.58 -11.00
CA LEU A 244 -7.91 -2.99 -9.88
C LEU A 244 -6.42 -2.82 -10.21
N PRO A 245 -5.69 -1.89 -9.56
CA PRO A 245 -4.27 -1.69 -9.85
C PRO A 245 -3.41 -2.78 -9.23
N LEU A 246 -2.63 -3.49 -10.04
CA LEU A 246 -1.58 -4.42 -9.60
C LEU A 246 -0.22 -3.96 -10.10
N GLY A 247 0.84 -4.33 -9.36
CA GLY A 247 2.20 -3.98 -9.74
C GLY A 247 3.27 -4.67 -8.92
N ASN A 248 4.50 -4.68 -9.46
CA ASN A 248 5.68 -5.23 -8.79
C ASN A 248 6.79 -4.19 -8.55
N GLY A 249 6.48 -2.91 -8.75
CA GLY A 249 7.44 -1.80 -8.70
C GLY A 249 8.13 -1.49 -10.03
N ARG A 250 7.79 -2.20 -11.11
CA ARG A 250 8.24 -1.95 -12.48
C ARG A 250 7.14 -2.20 -13.51
N LEU A 251 6.54 -3.39 -13.50
CA LEU A 251 5.37 -3.74 -14.31
C LEU A 251 4.08 -3.49 -13.53
N GLY A 252 3.05 -3.05 -14.22
CA GLY A 252 1.71 -2.89 -13.70
C GLY A 252 0.65 -3.43 -14.65
N MET A 253 -0.51 -3.77 -14.09
CA MET A 253 -1.71 -4.08 -14.87
C MET A 253 -2.97 -3.60 -14.14
N MET A 254 -4.01 -3.33 -14.92
CA MET A 254 -5.31 -2.89 -14.40
C MET A 254 -6.44 -3.62 -15.12
N PRO A 255 -6.89 -4.80 -14.62
CA PRO A 255 -8.00 -5.55 -15.19
C PRO A 255 -9.35 -4.90 -14.86
N ASP A 256 -10.26 -4.84 -15.86
CA ASP A 256 -11.63 -4.37 -15.68
C ASP A 256 -12.60 -5.47 -15.19
N GLY A 257 -12.21 -6.75 -15.30
CA GLY A 257 -13.02 -7.89 -14.93
C GLY A 257 -14.25 -8.12 -15.81
N ALA A 258 -14.30 -7.55 -17.01
CA ALA A 258 -15.42 -7.73 -17.93
C ALA A 258 -15.59 -9.19 -18.35
N ILE A 259 -16.83 -9.66 -18.39
CA ILE A 259 -17.13 -11.07 -18.63
C ILE A 259 -16.87 -11.47 -20.09
N GLY A 260 -17.29 -10.65 -21.03
CA GLY A 260 -17.21 -10.96 -22.47
C GLY A 260 -15.90 -10.55 -23.11
N LYS A 261 -15.62 -9.28 -23.11
CA LYS A 261 -14.37 -8.70 -23.61
C LYS A 261 -13.69 -7.95 -22.49
N GLU A 262 -12.72 -8.58 -21.88
CA GLU A 262 -11.94 -8.01 -20.81
C GLU A 262 -10.83 -7.14 -21.37
N HIS A 263 -10.69 -5.95 -20.80
CA HIS A 263 -9.65 -4.99 -21.12
C HIS A 263 -8.72 -4.82 -19.92
N ILE A 264 -7.44 -5.06 -20.14
CA ILE A 264 -6.39 -4.99 -19.14
C ILE A 264 -5.34 -3.98 -19.63
N VAL A 265 -5.25 -2.83 -18.96
CA VAL A 265 -4.19 -1.86 -19.25
C VAL A 265 -2.90 -2.32 -18.61
N LEU A 266 -1.81 -2.33 -19.39
CA LEU A 266 -0.47 -2.72 -18.95
C LEU A 266 0.43 -1.50 -18.82
N ASN A 267 1.28 -1.50 -17.81
CA ASN A 267 2.22 -0.43 -17.51
C ASN A 267 3.65 -0.96 -17.32
N GLU A 268 4.61 -0.11 -17.62
CA GLU A 268 6.03 -0.27 -17.31
C GLU A 268 6.60 1.11 -16.93
N ILE A 269 7.28 1.21 -15.77
CA ILE A 269 7.62 2.49 -15.14
C ILE A 269 8.55 3.38 -15.96
N SER A 270 9.29 2.82 -16.91
CA SER A 270 10.22 3.56 -17.78
C SER A 270 9.68 3.86 -19.19
N MET A 271 8.37 3.73 -19.37
CA MET A 271 7.69 4.15 -20.61
C MET A 271 7.56 5.68 -20.69
N TRP A 272 8.66 6.33 -21.05
CA TRP A 272 8.74 7.78 -21.16
C TRP A 272 9.09 8.21 -22.58
N SER A 273 8.30 9.14 -23.15
CA SER A 273 8.68 9.87 -24.36
C SER A 273 9.72 10.97 -24.02
N GLY A 274 10.18 11.69 -25.00
CA GLY A 274 11.23 12.67 -24.84
C GLY A 274 12.62 12.07 -24.85
N SER A 275 13.58 12.88 -24.54
CA SER A 275 15.01 12.51 -24.40
C SER A 275 15.77 13.64 -23.71
N GLU A 276 16.99 13.37 -23.33
CA GLU A 276 17.88 14.41 -22.79
C GLU A 276 17.92 15.63 -23.74
N ALA A 277 17.74 16.80 -23.17
CA ALA A 277 17.69 18.04 -23.90
C ALA A 277 18.21 19.19 -23.05
N ASN A 278 18.94 20.09 -23.68
CA ASN A 278 19.49 21.26 -23.01
C ASN A 278 18.47 22.40 -22.99
N TYR A 279 17.83 22.62 -21.84
CA TYR A 279 16.89 23.70 -21.55
C TYR A 279 17.57 24.94 -20.90
N LEU A 280 18.88 24.92 -20.76
CA LEU A 280 19.63 25.99 -20.12
C LEU A 280 19.50 27.30 -20.89
N ASN A 281 19.34 28.39 -20.15
CA ASN A 281 19.35 29.75 -20.68
C ASN A 281 20.59 30.48 -20.13
N PRO A 282 21.73 30.43 -20.81
CA PRO A 282 22.98 31.05 -20.32
C PRO A 282 22.92 32.58 -20.23
N ASP A 283 21.91 33.21 -20.88
CA ASP A 283 21.66 34.62 -20.76
C ASP A 283 20.85 35.02 -19.53
N ALA A 284 20.22 34.08 -18.88
CA ALA A 284 19.36 34.31 -17.69
C ALA A 284 20.16 35.01 -16.57
N SER A 285 21.37 34.52 -16.29
CA SER A 285 22.20 35.08 -15.24
C SER A 285 22.58 36.55 -15.47
N LYS A 286 22.53 37.06 -16.72
CA LYS A 286 22.81 38.46 -17.04
C LYS A 286 21.70 39.40 -16.53
N SER A 287 20.47 38.92 -16.46
CA SER A 287 19.31 39.68 -15.95
C SER A 287 19.21 39.61 -14.42
N LEU A 288 19.89 38.65 -13.77
CA LEU A 288 19.77 38.40 -12.34
C LEU A 288 20.09 39.61 -11.46
N PRO A 289 21.16 40.42 -11.72
CA PRO A 289 21.42 41.64 -10.93
C PRO A 289 20.29 42.67 -10.99
N GLU A 290 19.69 42.86 -12.16
CA GLU A 290 18.57 43.81 -12.34
C GLU A 290 17.28 43.27 -11.68
N ILE A 291 16.98 41.99 -11.82
CA ILE A 291 15.86 41.36 -11.12
C ILE A 291 15.97 41.54 -9.60
N ARG A 292 17.16 41.28 -9.04
CA ARG A 292 17.44 41.48 -7.61
C ARG A 292 17.32 42.94 -7.19
N ARG A 293 17.84 43.90 -8.00
CA ARG A 293 17.69 45.33 -7.73
C ARG A 293 16.22 45.74 -7.66
N LEU A 294 15.40 45.27 -8.61
CA LEU A 294 13.96 45.55 -8.65
C LEU A 294 13.26 44.98 -7.40
N LEU A 295 13.59 43.75 -7.00
CA LEU A 295 13.02 43.13 -5.78
C LEU A 295 13.42 43.91 -4.53
N PHE A 296 14.67 44.37 -4.42
CA PHE A 296 15.15 45.19 -3.30
C PHE A 296 14.45 46.55 -3.21
N GLU A 297 14.03 47.10 -4.32
CA GLU A 297 13.26 48.36 -4.41
C GLU A 297 11.76 48.16 -4.23
N GLY A 298 11.29 46.91 -4.00
CA GLY A 298 9.87 46.59 -3.88
C GLY A 298 9.09 46.62 -5.20
N LYS A 299 9.81 46.62 -6.34
CA LYS A 299 9.27 46.59 -7.70
C LYS A 299 9.10 45.14 -8.20
N ASN A 300 8.37 44.36 -7.44
CA ASN A 300 8.18 42.93 -7.74
C ASN A 300 7.47 42.70 -9.08
N LYS A 301 6.58 43.61 -9.49
CA LYS A 301 5.87 43.55 -10.78
C LYS A 301 6.87 43.60 -11.94
N GLU A 302 7.71 44.63 -11.95
CA GLU A 302 8.74 44.77 -12.98
C GLU A 302 9.77 43.63 -12.95
N ALA A 303 10.09 43.15 -11.77
CA ALA A 303 10.95 41.97 -11.64
C ALA A 303 10.31 40.71 -12.26
N GLN A 304 9.02 40.48 -12.00
CA GLN A 304 8.24 39.41 -12.58
C GLN A 304 8.14 39.49 -14.10
N GLU A 305 7.84 40.70 -14.62
CA GLU A 305 7.77 40.97 -16.06
C GLU A 305 9.12 40.70 -16.75
N LEU A 306 10.25 41.10 -16.12
CA LEU A 306 11.57 40.83 -16.65
C LEU A 306 11.87 39.31 -16.64
N MET A 307 11.45 38.58 -15.60
CA MET A 307 11.65 37.13 -15.53
C MET A 307 10.91 36.37 -16.63
N TYR A 308 9.73 36.79 -17.05
CA TYR A 308 8.98 36.16 -18.14
C TYR A 308 9.76 36.08 -19.46
N THR A 309 10.67 37.02 -19.69
CA THR A 309 11.42 37.09 -20.93
C THR A 309 12.87 36.65 -20.79
N SER A 310 13.44 36.69 -19.57
CA SER A 310 14.86 36.49 -19.38
C SER A 310 15.25 35.33 -18.45
N PHE A 311 14.42 35.00 -17.45
CA PHE A 311 14.76 34.00 -16.45
C PHE A 311 13.87 32.74 -16.56
N VAL A 312 13.73 32.25 -17.77
CA VAL A 312 12.96 31.07 -18.16
C VAL A 312 13.82 30.12 -18.98
N PRO A 313 13.50 28.84 -19.08
CA PRO A 313 14.25 27.90 -19.89
C PRO A 313 14.22 28.30 -21.36
N LYS A 314 15.26 28.00 -22.10
CA LYS A 314 15.26 28.07 -23.56
C LYS A 314 14.79 26.75 -24.15
N LYS A 315 13.90 26.83 -25.14
CA LYS A 315 13.56 25.65 -25.92
C LYS A 315 14.78 25.15 -26.65
N PRO A 316 15.13 23.85 -26.61
CA PRO A 316 16.31 23.33 -27.26
C PRO A 316 16.28 23.59 -28.77
N GLU A 317 17.38 24.10 -29.34
CA GLU A 317 17.52 24.22 -30.80
C GLU A 317 17.71 22.87 -31.47
N LYS A 318 18.38 21.93 -30.79
CA LYS A 318 18.58 20.54 -31.19
C LYS A 318 18.43 19.67 -29.94
N GLY A 319 17.84 18.48 -30.14
CA GLY A 319 17.67 17.56 -29.05
C GLY A 319 16.21 17.18 -28.86
N GLY A 320 15.91 16.55 -27.74
CA GLY A 320 14.62 16.01 -27.44
C GLY A 320 13.63 17.02 -26.87
N THR A 321 12.53 16.49 -26.44
CA THR A 321 11.48 17.21 -25.70
C THR A 321 11.49 16.76 -24.23
N TYR A 322 10.79 17.51 -23.37
CA TYR A 322 10.64 17.18 -21.96
C TYR A 322 10.06 15.76 -21.75
N GLY A 323 9.12 15.35 -22.64
CA GLY A 323 8.52 14.03 -22.60
C GLY A 323 7.40 13.87 -21.58
N THR A 324 6.80 12.69 -21.59
CA THR A 324 5.69 12.32 -20.70
C THR A 324 5.76 10.82 -20.38
N PHE A 325 5.33 10.45 -19.19
CA PHE A 325 5.05 9.06 -18.82
C PHE A 325 3.83 8.54 -19.60
N GLN A 326 3.86 7.27 -20.02
CA GLN A 326 2.86 6.67 -20.90
C GLN A 326 2.47 5.26 -20.46
N MET A 327 1.28 4.83 -20.85
CA MET A 327 0.90 3.42 -20.80
C MET A 327 1.85 2.56 -21.66
N LEU A 328 1.96 1.27 -21.32
CA LEU A 328 2.71 0.29 -22.12
C LEU A 328 1.86 -0.27 -23.27
N ALA A 329 0.73 -0.87 -22.93
CA ALA A 329 -0.12 -1.58 -23.89
C ALA A 329 -1.53 -1.82 -23.32
N ASP A 330 -2.44 -2.19 -24.24
CA ASP A 330 -3.73 -2.80 -23.95
C ASP A 330 -3.66 -4.30 -24.23
N LEU A 331 -4.09 -5.12 -23.27
CA LEU A 331 -4.32 -6.54 -23.43
C LEU A 331 -5.83 -6.79 -23.43
N TYR A 332 -6.36 -7.41 -24.48
CA TYR A 332 -7.76 -7.80 -24.59
C TYR A 332 -7.91 -9.30 -24.55
N LEU A 333 -8.87 -9.77 -23.74
CA LEU A 333 -9.31 -11.17 -23.70
C LEU A 333 -10.77 -11.24 -24.13
N GLU A 334 -11.03 -11.72 -25.35
CA GLU A 334 -12.39 -11.93 -25.86
C GLU A 334 -12.84 -13.35 -25.49
N HIS A 335 -13.58 -13.47 -24.39
CA HIS A 335 -14.03 -14.74 -23.86
C HIS A 335 -15.24 -15.28 -24.63
N GLN A 336 -15.24 -16.57 -24.90
CA GLN A 336 -16.31 -17.28 -25.56
C GLN A 336 -16.85 -18.36 -24.63
N TYR A 337 -18.16 -18.50 -24.53
CA TYR A 337 -18.82 -19.38 -23.57
C TYR A 337 -19.59 -20.53 -24.26
N GLY A 338 -19.36 -20.76 -25.57
CA GLY A 338 -19.98 -21.84 -26.31
C GLY A 338 -21.49 -21.92 -26.14
N ASN A 339 -22.00 -23.06 -25.69
CA ASN A 339 -23.42 -23.28 -25.43
C ASN A 339 -23.98 -22.42 -24.29
N HIS A 340 -23.11 -21.94 -23.39
CA HIS A 340 -23.48 -21.09 -22.26
C HIS A 340 -23.47 -19.58 -22.60
N ALA A 341 -23.24 -19.20 -23.87
CA ALA A 341 -23.12 -17.79 -24.28
C ALA A 341 -24.36 -16.94 -23.97
N LYS A 342 -25.55 -17.56 -23.90
CA LYS A 342 -26.83 -16.90 -23.61
C LYS A 342 -27.31 -17.09 -22.17
N ASP A 343 -26.58 -17.85 -21.36
CA ASP A 343 -26.97 -18.14 -19.99
C ASP A 343 -26.80 -16.90 -19.11
N THR A 344 -27.62 -16.81 -18.08
CA THR A 344 -27.55 -15.76 -17.09
C THR A 344 -26.24 -15.84 -16.31
N VAL A 345 -25.66 -14.69 -16.05
CA VAL A 345 -24.51 -14.54 -15.15
C VAL A 345 -25.02 -14.30 -13.74
N SER A 346 -24.44 -15.00 -12.78
CA SER A 346 -24.75 -14.84 -11.36
C SER A 346 -23.47 -14.90 -10.53
N HIS A 347 -23.56 -14.47 -9.27
CA HIS A 347 -22.45 -14.49 -8.29
C HIS A 347 -21.18 -13.80 -8.80
N TYR A 348 -21.34 -12.74 -9.59
CA TYR A 348 -20.19 -11.96 -10.04
C TYR A 348 -19.56 -11.24 -8.86
N ARG A 349 -18.21 -11.33 -8.77
CA ARG A 349 -17.38 -10.56 -7.85
C ARG A 349 -16.00 -10.32 -8.46
N ARG A 350 -15.47 -9.13 -8.24
CA ARG A 350 -14.06 -8.84 -8.46
C ARG A 350 -13.48 -8.15 -7.23
N TRP A 351 -12.26 -8.47 -6.88
CA TRP A 351 -11.63 -7.87 -5.71
C TRP A 351 -10.10 -7.89 -5.80
N LEU A 352 -9.47 -6.99 -5.05
CA LEU A 352 -8.05 -6.95 -4.80
C LEU A 352 -7.81 -7.33 -3.32
N ASP A 353 -7.11 -8.44 -3.11
CA ASP A 353 -6.67 -8.90 -1.79
C ASP A 353 -5.32 -8.27 -1.47
N LEU A 354 -5.31 -7.24 -0.64
CA LEU A 354 -4.10 -6.52 -0.23
C LEU A 354 -3.16 -7.41 0.59
N SER A 355 -3.67 -8.43 1.28
CA SER A 355 -2.85 -9.33 2.09
C SER A 355 -1.96 -10.24 1.24
N LYS A 356 -2.34 -10.45 -0.02
CA LYS A 356 -1.63 -11.32 -0.99
C LYS A 356 -1.06 -10.56 -2.18
N GLY A 357 -1.55 -9.33 -2.46
CA GLY A 357 -1.21 -8.61 -3.67
C GLY A 357 -1.79 -9.26 -4.95
N ILE A 358 -2.95 -9.89 -4.84
CA ILE A 358 -3.63 -10.64 -5.91
C ILE A 358 -5.00 -10.02 -6.16
N ALA A 359 -5.38 -9.90 -7.44
CA ALA A 359 -6.76 -9.62 -7.80
C ALA A 359 -7.46 -10.84 -8.39
N TYR A 360 -8.78 -10.86 -8.24
CA TYR A 360 -9.64 -11.94 -8.69
C TYR A 360 -10.88 -11.40 -9.40
N THR A 361 -11.38 -12.19 -10.37
CA THR A 361 -12.73 -12.05 -10.91
C THR A 361 -13.40 -13.42 -10.90
N THR A 362 -14.56 -13.54 -10.27
CA THR A 362 -15.32 -14.79 -10.21
C THR A 362 -16.75 -14.55 -10.62
N PHE A 363 -17.35 -15.53 -11.30
CA PHE A 363 -18.76 -15.52 -11.67
C PHE A 363 -19.22 -16.94 -12.06
N THR A 364 -20.52 -17.13 -12.05
CA THR A 364 -21.15 -18.36 -12.57
C THR A 364 -21.92 -18.00 -13.83
N ARG A 365 -21.74 -18.76 -14.90
CA ARG A 365 -22.52 -18.63 -16.13
C ARG A 365 -23.19 -19.95 -16.48
N GLY A 366 -24.52 -19.98 -16.43
CA GLY A 366 -25.27 -21.23 -16.45
C GLY A 366 -24.90 -22.11 -15.25
N THR A 367 -24.30 -23.25 -15.50
CA THR A 367 -23.82 -24.18 -14.46
C THR A 367 -22.31 -24.17 -14.28
N VAL A 368 -21.60 -23.35 -15.05
CA VAL A 368 -20.11 -23.29 -15.03
C VAL A 368 -19.64 -22.10 -14.20
N ARG A 369 -18.76 -22.36 -13.25
CA ARG A 369 -18.13 -21.34 -12.42
C ARG A 369 -16.75 -21.04 -12.97
N TYR A 370 -16.46 -19.76 -13.14
CA TYR A 370 -15.21 -19.21 -13.67
C TYR A 370 -14.44 -18.45 -12.59
N VAL A 371 -13.13 -18.59 -12.59
CA VAL A 371 -12.18 -17.84 -11.75
C VAL A 371 -11.08 -17.29 -12.65
N ARG A 372 -10.80 -16.00 -12.51
CA ARG A 372 -9.63 -15.34 -13.08
C ARG A 372 -8.81 -14.77 -11.95
N GLU A 373 -7.52 -15.03 -11.95
CA GLU A 373 -6.56 -14.60 -10.95
C GLU A 373 -5.47 -13.77 -11.62
N TYR A 374 -5.12 -12.62 -11.04
CA TYR A 374 -4.19 -11.66 -11.62
C TYR A 374 -3.08 -11.37 -10.62
N VAL A 375 -1.82 -11.56 -11.02
CA VAL A 375 -0.63 -11.39 -10.20
C VAL A 375 0.46 -10.68 -10.99
N VAL A 376 1.20 -9.77 -10.36
CA VAL A 376 2.43 -9.22 -10.94
C VAL A 376 3.60 -9.68 -10.08
N SER A 377 4.32 -10.68 -10.55
CA SER A 377 5.42 -11.30 -9.81
C SER A 377 6.62 -10.36 -9.73
N ARG A 378 7.10 -10.12 -8.51
CA ARG A 378 8.34 -9.39 -8.26
C ARG A 378 9.57 -10.27 -8.55
N ASP A 379 9.49 -11.54 -8.23
CA ASP A 379 10.59 -12.49 -8.34
C ASP A 379 10.87 -12.92 -9.78
N LYS A 380 9.82 -13.22 -10.54
CA LYS A 380 9.93 -13.59 -11.97
C LYS A 380 9.94 -12.36 -12.89
N ASP A 381 9.58 -11.18 -12.38
CA ASP A 381 9.46 -9.92 -13.12
C ASP A 381 8.53 -10.00 -14.34
N VAL A 382 7.39 -10.68 -14.16
CA VAL A 382 6.34 -10.90 -15.17
C VAL A 382 4.95 -10.70 -14.59
N ILE A 383 3.98 -10.48 -15.47
CA ILE A 383 2.55 -10.49 -15.18
C ILE A 383 2.04 -11.92 -15.40
N LEU A 384 1.23 -12.43 -14.49
CA LEU A 384 0.60 -13.73 -14.51
C LEU A 384 -0.92 -13.57 -14.47
N ILE A 385 -1.63 -14.14 -15.43
CA ILE A 385 -3.09 -14.20 -15.45
C ILE A 385 -3.51 -15.66 -15.55
N HIS A 386 -4.28 -16.14 -14.60
CA HIS A 386 -4.72 -17.52 -14.50
C HIS A 386 -6.23 -17.63 -14.71
N LEU A 387 -6.64 -18.43 -15.69
CA LEU A 387 -8.04 -18.67 -16.03
C LEU A 387 -8.41 -20.11 -15.68
N LYS A 388 -9.46 -20.29 -14.86
CA LYS A 388 -9.98 -21.58 -14.41
C LYS A 388 -11.49 -21.67 -14.62
N ALA A 389 -11.98 -22.91 -14.85
CA ALA A 389 -13.40 -23.25 -14.80
C ALA A 389 -13.57 -24.59 -14.07
N ASP A 390 -14.69 -24.79 -13.37
CA ASP A 390 -15.01 -26.04 -12.69
C ASP A 390 -15.51 -27.15 -13.62
N VAL A 391 -15.78 -26.81 -14.89
CA VAL A 391 -16.15 -27.79 -15.92
C VAL A 391 -15.01 -27.85 -16.95
N PRO A 392 -14.36 -29.02 -17.12
CA PRO A 392 -13.29 -29.20 -18.09
C PRO A 392 -13.67 -28.78 -19.51
N GLY A 393 -12.72 -28.17 -20.24
CA GLY A 393 -12.92 -27.71 -21.61
C GLY A 393 -13.75 -26.44 -21.76
N SER A 394 -14.01 -25.70 -20.65
CA SER A 394 -14.87 -24.51 -20.66
C SER A 394 -14.11 -23.20 -20.85
N ILE A 395 -12.78 -23.21 -20.93
CA ILE A 395 -11.98 -22.02 -21.17
C ILE A 395 -11.77 -21.83 -22.68
N HIS A 396 -12.34 -20.73 -23.19
CA HIS A 396 -12.20 -20.30 -24.58
C HIS A 396 -11.99 -18.80 -24.62
N PHE A 397 -10.95 -18.35 -25.27
CA PHE A 397 -10.71 -16.91 -25.44
C PHE A 397 -9.81 -16.60 -26.63
N LYS A 398 -9.94 -15.39 -27.14
CA LYS A 398 -9.01 -14.79 -28.09
C LYS A 398 -8.25 -13.66 -27.40
N MET A 399 -6.93 -13.73 -27.40
CA MET A 399 -6.03 -12.73 -26.82
C MET A 399 -5.44 -11.83 -27.89
N ASN A 400 -5.45 -10.51 -27.65
CA ASN A 400 -4.84 -9.51 -28.51
C ASN A 400 -4.03 -8.52 -27.67
N LEU A 401 -2.91 -8.04 -28.23
CA LEU A 401 -2.19 -6.87 -27.73
C LEU A 401 -2.44 -5.69 -28.65
N SER A 402 -2.51 -4.49 -28.11
CA SER A 402 -2.55 -3.25 -28.90
C SER A 402 -1.96 -2.07 -28.14
N ARG A 403 -1.76 -0.98 -28.86
CA ARG A 403 -1.38 0.32 -28.32
C ARG A 403 -1.93 1.41 -29.21
N PRO A 404 -2.44 2.55 -28.67
CA PRO A 404 -3.02 3.62 -29.47
C PRO A 404 -2.09 4.20 -30.54
N GLU A 405 -0.79 4.24 -30.25
CA GLU A 405 0.22 4.77 -31.17
C GLU A 405 1.56 4.04 -31.01
N ARG A 406 2.43 4.14 -32.03
CA ARG A 406 3.83 3.70 -32.01
C ARG A 406 4.03 2.26 -31.51
N GLY A 407 3.05 1.38 -31.77
CA GLY A 407 3.09 -0.03 -31.45
C GLY A 407 2.90 -0.88 -32.70
N ASN A 408 3.64 -1.97 -32.81
CA ASN A 408 3.47 -2.97 -33.83
C ASN A 408 3.41 -4.36 -33.20
N VAL A 409 2.35 -5.12 -33.52
CA VAL A 409 2.16 -6.47 -33.01
C VAL A 409 2.61 -7.47 -34.08
N ARG A 410 3.31 -8.52 -33.67
CA ARG A 410 3.70 -9.63 -34.53
C ARG A 410 3.71 -10.96 -33.78
N LYS A 411 3.49 -12.01 -34.47
CA LYS A 411 3.74 -13.39 -34.01
C LYS A 411 5.24 -13.61 -33.86
N LEU A 412 5.67 -14.10 -32.69
CA LEU A 412 7.04 -14.60 -32.48
C LEU A 412 7.11 -16.09 -32.76
N THR A 413 6.27 -16.86 -32.10
CA THR A 413 6.14 -18.31 -32.25
C THR A 413 4.69 -18.72 -32.00
N GLU A 414 4.37 -19.99 -32.08
CA GLU A 414 3.07 -20.49 -31.66
C GLU A 414 2.89 -20.23 -30.15
N GLY A 415 1.79 -19.61 -29.80
CA GLY A 415 1.48 -19.21 -28.41
C GLY A 415 2.20 -17.97 -27.90
N LYS A 416 2.95 -17.22 -28.74
CA LYS A 416 3.63 -15.98 -28.34
C LYS A 416 3.41 -14.83 -29.31
N LEU A 417 3.01 -13.67 -28.77
CA LEU A 417 2.91 -12.38 -29.46
C LEU A 417 3.88 -11.36 -28.88
N GLU A 418 4.44 -10.51 -29.71
CA GLU A 418 5.23 -9.33 -29.33
C GLU A 418 4.52 -8.06 -29.79
N LEU A 419 4.35 -7.12 -28.89
CA LEU A 419 4.08 -5.72 -29.22
C LEU A 419 5.35 -4.92 -28.93
N SER A 420 5.89 -4.25 -29.95
CA SER A 420 7.10 -3.44 -29.82
C SER A 420 7.00 -2.13 -30.54
N GLY A 421 7.82 -1.16 -30.14
CA GLY A 421 7.82 0.17 -30.72
C GLY A 421 8.94 1.06 -30.21
N CYS A 422 8.87 2.31 -30.65
CA CYS A 422 9.81 3.37 -30.26
C CYS A 422 9.02 4.65 -29.97
N LEU A 423 9.14 5.15 -28.75
CA LEU A 423 8.47 6.37 -28.29
C LEU A 423 9.06 7.59 -28.98
N ASP A 424 8.33 8.71 -28.96
CA ASP A 424 8.82 9.97 -29.52
C ASP A 424 9.92 10.58 -28.63
N SER A 425 11.09 10.81 -29.18
CA SER A 425 12.16 11.56 -28.51
C SER A 425 12.02 13.06 -28.62
N GLY A 426 11.17 13.54 -29.51
CA GLY A 426 11.14 14.96 -29.92
C GLY A 426 12.32 15.39 -30.77
N SER A 427 13.17 14.45 -31.23
CA SER A 427 14.37 14.72 -32.03
C SER A 427 14.50 13.71 -33.18
N SER A 428 15.58 13.84 -33.97
CA SER A 428 15.92 12.86 -35.03
C SER A 428 16.52 11.56 -34.50
N GLN A 429 16.85 11.49 -33.20
CA GLN A 429 17.33 10.28 -32.55
C GLN A 429 16.17 9.38 -32.13
N ALA A 430 16.43 8.09 -31.97
CA ALA A 430 15.45 7.17 -31.47
C ALA A 430 15.11 7.49 -29.99
N GLY A 431 13.82 7.46 -29.65
CA GLY A 431 13.36 7.53 -28.29
C GLY A 431 13.50 6.20 -27.54
N VAL A 432 12.81 6.06 -26.42
CA VAL A 432 12.74 4.80 -25.69
C VAL A 432 12.11 3.74 -26.55
N ARG A 433 12.85 2.66 -26.80
CA ARG A 433 12.33 1.45 -27.45
C ARG A 433 11.81 0.49 -26.40
N TYR A 434 10.76 -0.21 -26.72
CA TYR A 434 10.10 -1.13 -25.78
C TYR A 434 9.63 -2.39 -26.50
N ALA A 435 9.51 -3.46 -25.74
CA ALA A 435 8.84 -4.69 -26.15
C ALA A 435 7.99 -5.22 -24.97
N ALA A 436 6.75 -5.58 -25.26
CA ALA A 436 5.87 -6.37 -24.42
C ALA A 436 5.60 -7.69 -25.10
N ILE A 437 5.93 -8.81 -24.45
CA ILE A 437 5.77 -10.14 -25.02
C ILE A 437 4.77 -10.90 -24.16
N ALA A 438 3.69 -11.40 -24.78
CA ALA A 438 2.68 -12.20 -24.11
C ALA A 438 2.75 -13.65 -24.63
N GLY A 439 2.72 -14.61 -23.71
CA GLY A 439 2.72 -16.03 -24.01
C GLY A 439 1.58 -16.75 -23.29
N VAL A 440 1.06 -17.83 -23.91
CA VAL A 440 -0.05 -18.61 -23.37
C VAL A 440 0.36 -20.08 -23.24
N THR A 441 0.01 -20.70 -22.10
CA THR A 441 0.07 -22.14 -21.89
C THR A 441 -1.25 -22.64 -21.30
N CYS A 442 -1.68 -23.84 -21.72
CA CYS A 442 -2.98 -24.39 -21.38
C CYS A 442 -2.90 -25.85 -20.96
N LYS A 443 -3.81 -26.28 -20.11
CA LYS A 443 -4.07 -27.69 -19.79
C LYS A 443 -5.43 -28.13 -20.31
N GLY A 444 -5.55 -29.38 -20.74
CA GLY A 444 -6.80 -29.98 -21.19
C GLY A 444 -6.57 -31.05 -22.26
N LYS A 445 -7.50 -31.99 -22.36
CA LYS A 445 -7.39 -33.12 -23.33
C LYS A 445 -7.73 -32.74 -24.76
N GLN A 446 -8.48 -31.67 -24.97
CA GLN A 446 -9.00 -31.26 -26.27
C GLN A 446 -8.60 -29.82 -26.65
N VAL A 447 -7.56 -29.30 -26.04
CA VAL A 447 -7.10 -27.92 -26.27
C VAL A 447 -6.76 -27.74 -27.75
N GLN A 448 -7.33 -26.69 -28.34
CA GLN A 448 -6.94 -26.20 -29.66
C GLN A 448 -6.34 -24.79 -29.46
N GLN A 449 -5.15 -24.62 -29.99
CA GLN A 449 -4.44 -23.34 -29.93
C GLN A 449 -4.03 -22.95 -31.35
N SER A 450 -4.29 -21.71 -31.73
CA SER A 450 -3.79 -21.13 -32.97
C SER A 450 -3.29 -19.71 -32.72
N THR A 451 -2.26 -19.32 -33.45
CA THR A 451 -1.66 -18.00 -33.35
C THR A 451 -1.52 -17.39 -34.72
N ASP A 452 -2.16 -16.28 -34.99
CA ASP A 452 -1.95 -15.45 -36.17
C ASP A 452 -1.01 -14.26 -35.85
N GLU A 453 -0.83 -13.32 -36.77
CA GLU A 453 0.07 -12.18 -36.63
C GLU A 453 -0.35 -11.21 -35.51
N GLN A 454 -1.61 -11.25 -35.06
CA GLN A 454 -2.17 -10.27 -34.13
C GLN A 454 -2.88 -10.87 -32.91
N SER A 455 -3.12 -12.19 -32.92
CA SER A 455 -3.91 -12.82 -31.87
C SER A 455 -3.51 -14.27 -31.59
N ILE A 456 -3.84 -14.71 -30.39
CA ILE A 456 -3.80 -16.11 -29.95
C ILE A 456 -5.24 -16.53 -29.65
N ASP A 457 -5.71 -17.59 -30.27
CA ASP A 457 -7.04 -18.20 -30.04
C ASP A 457 -6.87 -19.52 -29.29
N ILE A 458 -7.58 -19.67 -28.18
CA ILE A 458 -7.60 -20.85 -27.31
C ILE A 458 -9.00 -21.38 -27.22
N GLN A 459 -9.16 -22.70 -27.51
CA GLN A 459 -10.43 -23.40 -27.43
C GLN A 459 -10.29 -24.67 -26.57
N HIS A 460 -11.33 -25.00 -25.81
CA HIS A 460 -11.47 -26.23 -25.01
C HIS A 460 -10.37 -26.47 -23.97
N ALA A 461 -9.82 -25.42 -23.36
CA ALA A 461 -8.90 -25.58 -22.27
C ALA A 461 -9.66 -25.80 -20.93
N ASP A 462 -9.07 -26.64 -20.06
CA ASP A 462 -9.53 -26.85 -18.69
C ASP A 462 -9.00 -25.71 -17.81
N GLU A 463 -7.79 -25.24 -18.11
CA GLU A 463 -7.05 -24.21 -17.41
C GLU A 463 -6.12 -23.51 -18.41
N ALA A 464 -5.94 -22.18 -18.24
CA ALA A 464 -5.04 -21.42 -19.07
C ALA A 464 -4.25 -20.39 -18.25
N TRP A 465 -2.99 -20.22 -18.61
CA TRP A 465 -2.12 -19.18 -18.09
C TRP A 465 -1.69 -18.25 -19.21
N ILE A 466 -1.80 -16.94 -18.93
CA ILE A 466 -1.23 -15.91 -19.77
C ILE A 466 -0.10 -15.27 -18.97
N VAL A 467 1.09 -15.23 -19.58
CA VAL A 467 2.27 -14.60 -19.00
C VAL A 467 2.66 -13.42 -19.87
N VAL A 468 2.91 -12.25 -19.26
CA VAL A 468 3.38 -11.06 -19.97
C VAL A 468 4.67 -10.57 -19.35
N SER A 469 5.70 -10.38 -20.17
CA SER A 469 6.94 -9.71 -19.83
C SER A 469 7.12 -8.47 -20.70
N ALA A 470 7.73 -7.43 -20.14
CA ALA A 470 8.09 -6.24 -20.91
C ALA A 470 9.41 -5.63 -20.42
N LYS A 471 10.13 -5.00 -21.33
CA LYS A 471 11.34 -4.23 -21.05
C LYS A 471 11.43 -3.03 -21.99
N THR A 472 12.15 -2.01 -21.55
CA THR A 472 12.47 -0.83 -22.34
C THR A 472 13.96 -0.66 -22.49
N SER A 473 14.40 0.06 -23.53
CA SER A 473 15.79 0.42 -23.70
C SER A 473 16.30 1.41 -22.65
N TYR A 474 15.41 2.08 -21.89
CA TYR A 474 15.81 2.99 -20.83
C TYR A 474 16.48 2.25 -19.65
N LEU A 475 15.88 1.12 -19.19
CA LEU A 475 16.42 0.32 -18.10
C LEU A 475 17.31 -0.82 -18.54
N ALA A 476 17.03 -1.46 -19.71
CA ALA A 476 17.72 -2.65 -20.16
C ALA A 476 18.68 -2.42 -21.34
N GLY A 477 18.81 -1.18 -21.83
CA GLY A 477 19.66 -0.89 -22.99
C GLY A 477 19.22 -1.64 -24.23
N GLU A 478 20.18 -2.01 -25.09
CA GLU A 478 19.91 -2.66 -26.38
C GLU A 478 19.35 -4.09 -26.29
N ILE A 479 19.46 -4.74 -25.12
CA ILE A 479 19.01 -6.12 -24.90
C ILE A 479 17.55 -6.23 -24.46
N TYR A 480 16.78 -5.15 -24.45
CA TYR A 480 15.42 -5.06 -23.89
C TYR A 480 14.47 -6.14 -24.44
N THR A 481 14.50 -6.43 -25.75
CA THR A 481 13.65 -7.46 -26.37
C THR A 481 14.08 -8.86 -25.94
N THR A 482 15.39 -9.15 -26.03
CA THR A 482 15.94 -10.45 -25.63
C THR A 482 15.68 -10.74 -24.15
N GLU A 483 15.82 -9.73 -23.30
CA GLU A 483 15.58 -9.87 -21.88
C GLU A 483 14.08 -10.07 -21.57
N ALA A 484 13.19 -9.38 -22.28
CA ALA A 484 11.75 -9.61 -22.15
C ALA A 484 11.37 -11.05 -22.56
N ASP A 485 11.89 -11.57 -23.67
CA ASP A 485 11.60 -12.96 -24.09
C ASP A 485 12.24 -14.00 -23.17
N ARG A 486 13.44 -13.74 -22.64
CA ARG A 486 14.08 -14.60 -21.65
C ARG A 486 13.21 -14.76 -20.38
N LEU A 487 12.78 -13.65 -19.78
CA LEU A 487 11.93 -13.67 -18.58
C LEU A 487 10.60 -14.38 -18.83
N LEU A 488 9.96 -14.12 -19.97
CA LEU A 488 8.74 -14.81 -20.36
C LEU A 488 8.96 -16.32 -20.48
N SER A 489 10.02 -16.73 -21.19
CA SER A 489 10.33 -18.15 -21.44
C SER A 489 10.64 -18.89 -20.15
N GLU A 490 11.47 -18.32 -19.28
CA GLU A 490 11.76 -18.89 -17.95
C GLU A 490 10.52 -19.02 -17.07
N ALA A 491 9.61 -18.06 -17.14
CA ALA A 491 8.34 -18.15 -16.40
C ALA A 491 7.45 -19.26 -16.95
N LEU A 492 7.29 -19.37 -18.30
CA LEU A 492 6.48 -20.40 -18.93
C LEU A 492 7.04 -21.83 -18.73
N GLU A 493 8.36 -21.98 -18.57
CA GLU A 493 9.01 -23.25 -18.27
C GLU A 493 8.90 -23.65 -16.78
N SER A 494 8.59 -22.70 -15.90
CA SER A 494 8.43 -22.94 -14.48
C SER A 494 7.04 -23.46 -14.11
N ASN A 495 6.88 -23.93 -12.87
CA ASN A 495 5.54 -24.16 -12.31
C ASN A 495 4.91 -22.81 -11.97
N LEU A 496 3.90 -22.38 -12.72
CA LEU A 496 3.28 -21.07 -12.58
C LEU A 496 2.48 -20.93 -11.27
N SER A 497 1.98 -22.02 -10.71
CA SER A 497 1.35 -21.99 -9.38
C SER A 497 2.37 -21.73 -8.26
N ASP A 498 3.57 -22.31 -8.37
CA ASP A 498 4.67 -22.04 -7.45
C ASP A 498 5.17 -20.59 -7.62
N ALA A 499 5.21 -20.08 -8.86
CA ALA A 499 5.57 -18.69 -9.13
C ALA A 499 4.58 -17.68 -8.51
N VAL A 500 3.29 -18.00 -8.44
CA VAL A 500 2.29 -17.21 -7.69
C VAL A 500 2.58 -17.28 -6.20
N ALA A 501 2.84 -18.47 -5.65
CA ALA A 501 3.16 -18.61 -4.22
C ALA A 501 4.44 -17.87 -3.82
N GLU A 502 5.49 -17.90 -4.66
CA GLU A 502 6.71 -17.11 -4.49
C GLU A 502 6.40 -15.60 -4.50
N ALA A 503 5.61 -15.13 -5.47
CA ALA A 503 5.21 -13.72 -5.59
C ALA A 503 4.43 -13.24 -4.36
N VAL A 504 3.52 -14.06 -3.84
CA VAL A 504 2.79 -13.77 -2.59
C VAL A 504 3.75 -13.70 -1.41
N SER A 505 4.68 -14.65 -1.27
CA SER A 505 5.63 -14.70 -0.17
C SER A 505 6.55 -13.46 -0.15
N SER A 506 7.13 -13.08 -1.28
CA SER A 506 7.99 -11.90 -1.37
C SER A 506 7.23 -10.60 -1.18
N TYR A 507 5.99 -10.51 -1.65
CA TYR A 507 5.09 -9.38 -1.37
C TYR A 507 4.77 -9.27 0.13
N GLN A 508 4.39 -10.38 0.76
CA GLN A 508 4.05 -10.45 2.19
C GLN A 508 5.24 -10.13 3.09
N ALA A 509 6.47 -10.42 2.66
CA ALA A 509 7.68 -10.03 3.37
C ALA A 509 7.82 -8.50 3.54
N LEU A 510 7.14 -7.71 2.70
CA LEU A 510 7.03 -6.25 2.81
C LEU A 510 5.71 -5.84 3.49
N PHE A 511 4.59 -6.37 3.01
CA PHE A 511 3.27 -5.93 3.44
C PHE A 511 2.99 -6.24 4.91
N ASN A 512 3.37 -7.43 5.40
CA ASN A 512 3.09 -7.87 6.77
C ASN A 512 3.99 -7.22 7.85
N ARG A 513 4.96 -6.38 7.46
CA ARG A 513 5.84 -5.69 8.43
C ARG A 513 5.10 -4.67 9.28
N ALA A 514 4.06 -4.04 8.75
CA ALA A 514 3.28 -3.05 9.46
C ALA A 514 1.84 -3.01 8.96
N GLY A 515 0.93 -2.56 9.80
CA GLY A 515 -0.48 -2.41 9.45
C GLY A 515 -1.28 -1.75 10.55
N ILE A 516 -2.51 -1.37 10.22
CA ILE A 516 -3.47 -0.76 11.13
C ILE A 516 -4.76 -1.57 11.09
N CYS A 517 -5.34 -1.83 12.26
CA CYS A 517 -6.64 -2.43 12.41
C CYS A 517 -7.54 -1.50 13.23
N LEU A 518 -8.67 -1.15 12.67
CA LEU A 518 -9.72 -0.37 13.33
C LEU A 518 -11.03 -1.19 13.35
N PRO A 519 -11.96 -0.92 14.27
CA PRO A 519 -13.19 -1.68 14.39
C PRO A 519 -14.03 -1.65 13.11
N GLU A 520 -14.60 -2.79 12.75
CA GLU A 520 -15.58 -2.89 11.66
C GLU A 520 -16.92 -2.30 12.10
N ASN A 521 -17.50 -1.49 11.23
CA ASN A 521 -18.93 -1.15 11.30
C ASN A 521 -19.68 -2.10 10.36
N GLU A 522 -20.30 -3.13 10.92
CA GLU A 522 -20.98 -4.20 10.15
C GLU A 522 -22.08 -3.69 9.21
N ALA A 523 -22.69 -2.54 9.51
CA ALA A 523 -23.73 -1.97 8.66
C ALA A 523 -23.18 -1.51 7.29
N VAL A 524 -21.87 -1.28 7.18
CA VAL A 524 -21.22 -0.80 5.96
C VAL A 524 -20.07 -1.68 5.50
N SER A 525 -19.39 -2.44 6.37
CA SER A 525 -18.20 -3.21 6.02
C SER A 525 -18.48 -4.35 5.01
N GLN A 526 -19.74 -4.75 4.85
CA GLN A 526 -20.19 -5.76 3.89
C GLN A 526 -20.54 -5.17 2.51
N LEU A 527 -20.55 -3.84 2.39
CA LEU A 527 -20.81 -3.16 1.12
C LEU A 527 -19.59 -3.20 0.20
N THR A 528 -19.83 -3.03 -1.09
CA THR A 528 -18.75 -2.84 -2.07
C THR A 528 -17.95 -1.58 -1.75
N THR A 529 -16.70 -1.52 -2.20
CA THR A 529 -15.79 -0.41 -1.84
C THR A 529 -16.34 0.95 -2.27
N ASP A 530 -16.89 1.05 -3.47
CA ASP A 530 -17.54 2.26 -3.99
C ASP A 530 -18.75 2.66 -3.13
N GLN A 531 -19.62 1.72 -2.72
CA GLN A 531 -20.75 1.98 -1.83
C GLN A 531 -20.28 2.43 -0.43
N ARG A 532 -19.15 1.88 0.09
CA ARG A 532 -18.54 2.34 1.34
C ARG A 532 -18.09 3.79 1.23
N ILE A 533 -17.41 4.15 0.13
CA ILE A 533 -16.96 5.53 -0.15
C ILE A 533 -18.17 6.48 -0.19
N GLU A 534 -19.24 6.12 -0.92
CA GLU A 534 -20.47 6.93 -0.99
C GLU A 534 -21.12 7.18 0.37
N LYS A 535 -21.19 6.13 1.21
CA LYS A 535 -21.81 6.21 2.53
C LYS A 535 -20.93 6.84 3.60
N PHE A 536 -19.62 6.91 3.39
CA PHE A 536 -18.66 7.38 4.40
C PHE A 536 -18.93 8.80 4.89
N GLN A 537 -19.59 9.63 4.07
CA GLN A 537 -19.94 11.00 4.47
C GLN A 537 -21.10 11.06 5.48
N GLN A 538 -21.98 10.05 5.48
CA GLN A 538 -23.16 10.00 6.35
C GLN A 538 -22.96 9.05 7.54
N GLN A 539 -22.21 7.97 7.34
CA GLN A 539 -22.01 6.91 8.31
C GLN A 539 -20.52 6.65 8.52
N ASP A 540 -20.07 6.64 9.76
CA ASP A 540 -18.68 6.40 10.09
C ASP A 540 -18.28 4.94 9.81
N ASP A 541 -17.12 4.74 9.19
CA ASP A 541 -16.53 3.46 8.85
C ASP A 541 -15.02 3.47 9.16
N PRO A 542 -14.62 3.22 10.41
CA PRO A 542 -13.21 3.19 10.77
C PRO A 542 -12.42 2.14 9.98
N SER A 543 -13.04 1.00 9.64
CA SER A 543 -12.36 -0.04 8.84
C SER A 543 -12.04 0.41 7.41
N LEU A 544 -12.79 1.38 6.85
CA LEU A 544 -12.44 2.02 5.57
C LEU A 544 -11.17 2.88 5.68
N ALA A 545 -10.96 3.54 6.82
CA ALA A 545 -9.73 4.28 7.06
C ALA A 545 -8.53 3.33 7.20
N ALA A 546 -8.70 2.18 7.85
CA ALA A 546 -7.69 1.14 7.90
C ALA A 546 -7.41 0.54 6.51
N LEU A 547 -8.46 0.29 5.70
CA LEU A 547 -8.31 -0.14 4.31
C LEU A 547 -7.51 0.88 3.50
N TYR A 548 -7.82 2.16 3.60
CA TYR A 548 -7.11 3.22 2.89
C TYR A 548 -5.62 3.27 3.26
N TYR A 549 -5.28 3.12 4.54
CA TYR A 549 -3.90 3.04 5.01
C TYR A 549 -3.16 1.82 4.44
N ASN A 550 -3.76 0.64 4.56
CA ASN A 550 -3.19 -0.61 4.05
C ASN A 550 -3.05 -0.57 2.52
N TYR A 551 -4.01 0.06 1.84
CA TYR A 551 -3.95 0.32 0.40
C TYR A 551 -2.81 1.27 0.02
N GLY A 552 -2.57 2.34 0.77
CA GLY A 552 -1.43 3.23 0.54
C GLY A 552 -0.07 2.50 0.64
N ARG A 553 0.08 1.57 1.60
CA ARG A 553 1.26 0.70 1.68
C ARG A 553 1.34 -0.25 0.49
N TYR A 554 0.22 -0.86 0.10
CA TYR A 554 0.12 -1.69 -1.09
C TYR A 554 0.57 -0.94 -2.36
N LEU A 555 0.07 0.27 -2.56
CA LEU A 555 0.41 1.12 -3.71
C LEU A 555 1.91 1.43 -3.77
N LEU A 556 2.56 1.72 -2.63
CA LEU A 556 4.01 1.90 -2.57
C LEU A 556 4.77 0.64 -2.99
N ILE A 557 4.44 -0.51 -2.42
CA ILE A 557 5.06 -1.80 -2.74
C ILE A 557 4.89 -2.13 -4.22
N SER A 558 3.72 -1.82 -4.78
CA SER A 558 3.36 -2.15 -6.17
C SER A 558 3.93 -1.19 -7.20
N SER A 559 4.26 0.07 -6.83
CA SER A 559 4.65 1.12 -7.78
C SER A 559 6.15 1.38 -7.90
N THR A 560 6.96 0.91 -6.93
CA THR A 560 8.40 1.12 -6.96
C THR A 560 9.18 0.00 -6.28
N ARG A 561 10.47 -0.10 -6.58
CA ARG A 561 11.41 -1.05 -5.97
C ARG A 561 12.86 -0.59 -6.18
N PRO A 562 13.82 -1.01 -5.34
CA PRO A 562 15.25 -0.74 -5.58
C PRO A 562 15.69 -1.12 -6.99
N GLY A 563 16.48 -0.27 -7.64
CA GLY A 563 16.96 -0.46 -9.02
C GLY A 563 15.94 -0.09 -10.10
N SER A 564 14.78 0.47 -9.73
CA SER A 564 13.76 1.01 -10.62
C SER A 564 13.67 2.53 -10.53
N LEU A 565 12.61 3.15 -11.04
CA LEU A 565 12.30 4.57 -10.90
C LEU A 565 11.39 4.80 -9.68
N PRO A 566 11.43 5.99 -9.06
CA PRO A 566 10.44 6.34 -8.04
C PRO A 566 9.05 6.48 -8.67
N PRO A 567 7.96 6.37 -7.87
CA PRO A 567 6.62 6.61 -8.37
C PRO A 567 6.47 8.07 -8.78
N ASN A 568 5.94 8.30 -9.98
CA ASN A 568 5.66 9.62 -10.54
C ASN A 568 4.27 10.13 -10.13
N LEU A 569 3.74 11.20 -10.76
CA LEU A 569 2.38 11.72 -10.49
C LEU A 569 1.27 10.67 -10.68
N GLN A 570 1.50 9.69 -11.56
CA GLN A 570 0.59 8.57 -11.82
C GLN A 570 0.92 7.33 -10.96
N GLY A 571 1.93 7.40 -10.10
CA GLY A 571 2.50 6.23 -9.44
C GLY A 571 3.19 5.33 -10.46
N LEU A 572 2.52 4.25 -10.86
CA LEU A 572 2.95 3.32 -11.92
C LEU A 572 1.89 3.24 -13.04
N TRP A 573 0.66 3.66 -12.79
CA TRP A 573 -0.50 3.34 -13.62
C TRP A 573 -0.93 4.51 -14.49
N ALA A 574 -1.01 4.26 -15.79
CA ALA A 574 -1.51 5.19 -16.80
C ALA A 574 -2.28 4.40 -17.87
N ASN A 575 -3.28 5.01 -18.47
CA ASN A 575 -4.12 4.43 -19.50
C ASN A 575 -4.03 5.16 -20.86
N GLU A 576 -3.19 6.20 -20.95
CA GLU A 576 -3.05 7.06 -22.11
C GLU A 576 -1.58 7.28 -22.51
N PRO A 577 -1.33 7.64 -23.81
CA PRO A 577 -0.02 8.04 -24.30
C PRO A 577 0.44 9.43 -23.81
N ALA A 578 -0.46 10.24 -23.25
CA ALA A 578 -0.16 11.58 -22.72
C ALA A 578 -0.86 11.75 -21.38
N THR A 579 -0.11 11.55 -20.31
CA THR A 579 -0.63 11.66 -18.94
C THR A 579 -0.75 13.12 -18.49
N PRO A 580 -1.70 13.46 -17.59
CA PRO A 580 -1.81 14.79 -17.01
C PRO A 580 -0.48 15.26 -16.39
N TRP A 581 -0.13 16.52 -16.62
CA TRP A 581 1.16 17.12 -16.18
C TRP A 581 2.38 16.27 -16.56
N ASN A 582 2.33 15.63 -17.73
CA ASN A 582 3.35 14.70 -18.23
C ASN A 582 3.61 13.48 -17.34
N GLY A 583 2.85 13.26 -16.27
CA GLY A 583 3.14 12.23 -15.28
C GLY A 583 4.54 12.37 -14.69
N ASP A 584 5.05 13.59 -14.55
CA ASP A 584 6.43 13.86 -14.15
C ASP A 584 6.62 13.88 -12.61
N TYR A 585 7.77 14.38 -12.16
CA TYR A 585 8.11 14.56 -10.76
C TYR A 585 8.05 16.05 -10.40
N HIS A 586 6.89 16.54 -9.98
CA HIS A 586 6.76 17.87 -9.40
C HIS A 586 7.44 17.90 -8.02
N THR A 587 8.36 18.84 -7.83
CA THR A 587 9.23 18.94 -6.66
C THR A 587 8.86 20.07 -5.71
N ASN A 588 7.67 20.63 -5.87
CA ASN A 588 7.12 21.62 -4.95
C ASN A 588 6.12 21.04 -3.93
N ILE A 589 5.79 19.73 -4.04
CA ILE A 589 4.99 18.94 -3.07
C ILE A 589 4.84 17.47 -3.47
N ASN A 590 4.58 17.15 -4.77
CA ASN A 590 3.98 15.88 -5.17
C ASN A 590 4.92 14.70 -4.98
N VAL A 591 6.13 14.72 -5.56
CA VAL A 591 7.10 13.62 -5.40
C VAL A 591 7.52 13.43 -3.95
N GLN A 592 7.57 14.51 -3.18
CA GLN A 592 7.86 14.45 -1.76
C GLN A 592 6.73 13.74 -1.01
N MET A 593 5.47 14.11 -1.28
CA MET A 593 4.29 13.49 -0.67
C MET A 593 4.20 12.00 -0.98
N ASN A 594 4.62 11.57 -2.18
CA ASN A 594 4.71 10.16 -2.56
C ASN A 594 5.59 9.36 -1.60
N HIS A 595 6.58 9.99 -0.99
CA HIS A 595 7.57 9.32 -0.13
C HIS A 595 7.37 9.57 1.39
N TRP A 596 6.41 10.41 1.80
CA TRP A 596 6.19 10.70 3.24
C TRP A 596 5.90 9.46 4.10
N PRO A 597 5.11 8.46 3.66
CA PRO A 597 4.84 7.31 4.52
C PRO A 597 5.95 6.24 4.50
N VAL A 598 6.92 6.28 3.57
CA VAL A 598 7.86 5.19 3.29
C VAL A 598 8.58 4.70 4.55
N GLU A 599 9.19 5.60 5.30
CA GLU A 599 10.00 5.24 6.47
C GLU A 599 9.12 4.74 7.62
N GLN A 600 8.12 5.53 8.00
CA GLN A 600 7.25 5.21 9.13
C GLN A 600 6.39 3.98 8.89
N ALA A 601 6.00 3.72 7.64
CA ALA A 601 5.25 2.52 7.24
C ALA A 601 6.13 1.25 7.09
N ASN A 602 7.39 1.30 7.53
CA ASN A 602 8.35 0.19 7.51
C ASN A 602 8.66 -0.36 6.11
N LEU A 603 8.87 0.56 5.14
CA LEU A 603 9.16 0.27 3.74
C LEU A 603 10.41 1.05 3.26
N SER A 604 11.39 1.24 4.14
CA SER A 604 12.57 2.11 3.94
C SER A 604 13.32 1.85 2.63
N GLU A 605 13.41 0.59 2.17
CA GLU A 605 14.07 0.24 0.90
C GLU A 605 13.41 0.88 -0.33
N LEU A 606 12.13 1.26 -0.24
CA LEU A 606 11.40 1.91 -1.33
C LEU A 606 11.75 3.40 -1.48
N CYS A 607 12.56 3.96 -0.56
CA CYS A 607 13.15 5.28 -0.72
C CYS A 607 14.31 5.29 -1.75
N MET A 608 14.97 4.16 -1.96
CA MET A 608 16.19 4.09 -2.78
C MET A 608 16.02 4.58 -4.22
N PRO A 609 14.92 4.31 -4.94
CA PRO A 609 14.71 4.86 -6.28
C PRO A 609 14.70 6.40 -6.31
N LEU A 610 14.17 7.06 -5.25
CA LEU A 610 14.24 8.52 -5.13
C LEU A 610 15.69 8.99 -4.91
N VAL A 611 16.45 8.30 -4.06
CA VAL A 611 17.87 8.57 -3.83
C VAL A 611 18.65 8.50 -5.15
N ASP A 612 18.39 7.46 -5.95
CA ASP A 612 19.05 7.27 -7.26
C ASP A 612 18.63 8.33 -8.28
N LEU A 613 17.37 8.79 -8.25
CA LEU A 613 16.93 9.92 -9.05
C LEU A 613 17.70 11.19 -8.67
N VAL A 614 17.79 11.52 -7.37
CA VAL A 614 18.48 12.73 -6.91
C VAL A 614 19.96 12.70 -7.30
N LYS A 615 20.63 11.56 -7.17
CA LYS A 615 22.03 11.39 -7.63
C LYS A 615 22.21 11.77 -9.10
N ARG A 616 21.29 11.36 -9.96
CA ARG A 616 21.35 11.68 -11.41
C ARG A 616 21.10 13.16 -11.70
N LEU A 617 20.37 13.88 -10.85
CA LEU A 617 20.05 15.30 -11.03
C LEU A 617 21.22 16.24 -10.67
N VAL A 618 22.22 15.79 -9.92
CA VAL A 618 23.31 16.66 -9.42
C VAL A 618 24.05 17.35 -10.57
N ALA A 619 24.52 16.60 -11.57
CA ALA A 619 25.31 17.16 -12.66
C ALA A 619 24.52 18.22 -13.47
N SER A 620 23.30 17.90 -13.88
CA SER A 620 22.45 18.88 -14.60
C SER A 620 22.03 20.05 -13.71
N GLY A 621 21.88 19.82 -12.41
CA GLY A 621 21.62 20.86 -11.41
C GLY A 621 22.79 21.84 -11.24
N GLU A 622 24.04 21.38 -11.33
CA GLU A 622 25.22 22.25 -11.32
C GLU A 622 25.29 23.14 -12.57
N GLU A 623 24.93 22.58 -13.73
CA GLU A 623 24.84 23.37 -14.96
C GLU A 623 23.74 24.42 -14.87
N SER A 624 22.55 24.05 -14.34
CA SER A 624 21.45 24.97 -14.10
C SER A 624 21.83 26.08 -13.11
N ALA A 625 22.56 25.75 -12.04
CA ALA A 625 23.03 26.76 -11.08
C ALA A 625 23.88 27.83 -11.76
N LYS A 626 24.84 27.43 -12.61
CA LYS A 626 25.72 28.34 -13.33
C LYS A 626 24.99 29.16 -14.40
N ALA A 627 24.08 28.52 -15.16
CA ALA A 627 23.36 29.16 -16.24
C ALA A 627 22.37 30.23 -15.73
N PHE A 628 21.65 29.97 -14.67
CA PHE A 628 20.64 30.88 -14.16
C PHE A 628 21.13 31.81 -13.06
N TYR A 629 22.08 31.40 -12.22
CA TYR A 629 22.56 32.21 -11.09
C TYR A 629 23.99 32.76 -11.27
N GLY A 630 24.63 32.43 -12.38
CA GLY A 630 25.94 32.96 -12.77
C GLY A 630 27.10 32.00 -12.45
N PRO A 631 28.28 32.24 -13.07
CA PRO A 631 29.40 31.32 -13.01
C PRO A 631 30.01 31.15 -11.60
N GLN A 632 29.69 32.03 -10.66
CA GLN A 632 30.11 31.96 -9.26
C GLN A 632 29.24 31.02 -8.44
N ALA A 633 28.08 30.61 -8.94
CA ALA A 633 27.17 29.67 -8.25
C ALA A 633 27.88 28.32 -8.09
N LYS A 634 27.89 27.80 -6.87
CA LYS A 634 28.45 26.50 -6.50
C LYS A 634 27.35 25.51 -6.28
N GLY A 635 27.72 24.23 -6.28
CA GLY A 635 26.76 23.15 -6.03
C GLY A 635 25.68 23.07 -7.10
N TRP A 636 24.49 22.51 -6.74
CA TRP A 636 23.42 22.18 -7.69
C TRP A 636 22.07 22.73 -7.24
N VAL A 637 21.21 23.01 -8.21
CA VAL A 637 19.83 23.47 -8.00
C VAL A 637 18.85 22.59 -8.75
N LEU A 638 17.70 22.36 -8.14
CA LEU A 638 16.52 21.81 -8.80
C LEU A 638 15.35 22.76 -8.53
N HIS A 639 14.67 23.14 -9.59
CA HIS A 639 13.48 23.99 -9.52
C HIS A 639 12.22 23.17 -9.25
N MET A 640 11.09 23.56 -9.77
CA MET A 640 9.75 23.10 -9.41
C MET A 640 9.38 21.73 -9.98
N MET A 641 10.09 21.24 -11.01
CA MET A 641 9.77 19.94 -11.65
C MET A 641 11.01 19.29 -12.25
N THR A 642 10.93 17.97 -12.40
CA THR A 642 11.95 17.17 -13.10
C THR A 642 11.31 15.98 -13.80
N ASN A 643 12.12 15.26 -14.59
CA ASN A 643 11.74 14.05 -15.31
C ASN A 643 12.89 13.03 -15.31
N VAL A 644 12.70 11.92 -16.02
CA VAL A 644 13.73 10.87 -16.14
C VAL A 644 14.96 11.30 -16.96
N TRP A 645 14.87 12.42 -17.69
CA TRP A 645 15.92 12.98 -18.53
C TRP A 645 16.80 14.00 -17.83
N GLY A 646 16.59 14.25 -16.53
CA GLY A 646 17.43 15.13 -15.74
C GLY A 646 17.12 16.63 -15.87
N TYR A 647 15.88 17.00 -16.15
CA TYR A 647 15.45 18.41 -16.19
C TYR A 647 15.61 19.06 -14.82
N THR A 648 16.31 20.19 -14.74
CA THR A 648 16.56 20.94 -13.49
C THR A 648 16.36 22.46 -13.63
N ALA A 649 16.09 22.96 -14.83
CA ALA A 649 15.86 24.39 -15.10
C ALA A 649 14.56 24.89 -14.43
N PRO A 650 14.35 26.23 -14.32
CA PRO A 650 13.04 26.80 -13.93
C PRO A 650 11.90 26.32 -14.82
N GLY A 651 10.65 26.46 -14.37
CA GLY A 651 9.49 26.28 -15.23
C GLY A 651 9.35 27.42 -16.26
N GLU A 652 8.56 27.21 -17.30
CA GLU A 652 8.38 28.18 -18.41
C GLU A 652 7.71 29.47 -17.95
N HIS A 653 7.03 29.45 -16.83
CA HIS A 653 6.31 30.58 -16.29
C HIS A 653 6.73 30.89 -14.86
N PRO A 654 7.30 32.06 -14.57
CA PRO A 654 7.85 32.37 -13.26
C PRO A 654 6.87 32.31 -12.10
N SER A 655 5.57 32.48 -12.35
CA SER A 655 4.55 32.44 -11.29
C SER A 655 4.47 31.11 -10.57
N TRP A 656 4.79 30.00 -11.26
CA TRP A 656 4.81 28.68 -10.67
C TRP A 656 6.20 28.02 -10.79
N GLY A 657 7.02 28.44 -11.75
CA GLY A 657 8.31 27.81 -12.07
C GLY A 657 9.55 28.45 -11.44
N ALA A 658 9.41 29.56 -10.70
CA ALA A 658 10.54 30.30 -10.16
C ALA A 658 11.09 29.71 -8.85
N THR A 659 10.34 28.86 -8.14
CA THR A 659 10.85 28.23 -6.92
C THR A 659 12.11 27.42 -7.20
N ASN A 660 13.14 27.55 -6.34
CA ASN A 660 14.45 26.92 -6.51
C ASN A 660 14.82 25.97 -5.38
N THR A 661 13.87 25.58 -4.55
CA THR A 661 14.09 24.76 -3.36
C THR A 661 13.74 23.29 -3.54
N GLY A 662 13.40 22.84 -4.75
CA GLY A 662 13.09 21.44 -5.03
C GLY A 662 14.22 20.48 -4.61
N GLY A 663 15.49 20.84 -4.92
CA GLY A 663 16.65 20.04 -4.50
C GLY A 663 16.84 20.00 -2.97
N ALA A 664 16.63 21.12 -2.29
CA ALA A 664 16.69 21.17 -0.82
C ALA A 664 15.63 20.26 -0.18
N TRP A 665 14.42 20.27 -0.71
CA TRP A 665 13.34 19.41 -0.19
C TRP A 665 13.60 17.93 -0.45
N LEU A 666 14.14 17.56 -1.60
CA LEU A 666 14.56 16.18 -1.84
C LEU A 666 15.68 15.73 -0.90
N CYS A 667 16.62 16.62 -0.57
CA CYS A 667 17.67 16.34 0.42
C CYS A 667 17.10 16.06 1.82
N ALA A 668 15.96 16.63 2.19
CA ALA A 668 15.28 16.31 3.44
C ALA A 668 14.85 14.83 3.48
N HIS A 669 14.41 14.24 2.36
CA HIS A 669 14.11 12.80 2.27
C HIS A 669 15.37 11.93 2.40
N LEU A 670 16.50 12.37 1.84
CA LEU A 670 17.76 11.65 2.01
C LEU A 670 18.19 11.61 3.48
N TRP A 671 18.04 12.72 4.18
CA TRP A 671 18.34 12.81 5.60
C TRP A 671 17.35 12.00 6.44
N GLU A 672 16.06 12.05 6.13
CA GLU A 672 15.03 11.29 6.83
C GLU A 672 15.30 9.78 6.76
N HIS A 673 15.70 9.25 5.61
CA HIS A 673 16.12 7.85 5.48
C HIS A 673 17.28 7.51 6.42
N TYR A 674 18.26 8.41 6.56
CA TYR A 674 19.33 8.22 7.55
C TYR A 674 18.82 8.18 8.98
N LEU A 675 17.87 9.06 9.36
CA LEU A 675 17.31 9.09 10.70
C LEU A 675 16.59 7.79 11.08
N PHE A 676 16.02 7.08 10.10
CA PHE A 676 15.37 5.79 10.32
C PHE A 676 16.33 4.60 10.20
N SER A 677 17.32 4.64 9.32
CA SER A 677 18.23 3.53 9.07
C SER A 677 19.47 3.52 9.98
N GLY A 678 20.00 4.69 10.33
CA GLY A 678 21.27 4.85 11.04
C GLY A 678 22.50 4.41 10.24
N ASP A 679 22.36 4.18 8.92
CA ASP A 679 23.44 3.68 8.07
C ASP A 679 24.45 4.78 7.76
N GLN A 680 25.60 4.72 8.41
CA GLN A 680 26.69 5.69 8.21
C GLN A 680 27.34 5.60 6.83
N LYS A 681 27.30 4.44 6.16
CA LYS A 681 27.81 4.32 4.79
C LYS A 681 26.89 5.04 3.82
N TYR A 682 25.57 4.84 3.99
CA TYR A 682 24.57 5.60 3.26
C TYR A 682 24.74 7.10 3.50
N LEU A 683 24.90 7.54 4.77
CA LEU A 683 25.11 8.94 5.09
C LEU A 683 26.36 9.51 4.37
N ALA A 684 27.46 8.77 4.36
CA ALA A 684 28.68 9.19 3.65
C ALA A 684 28.47 9.29 2.12
N ASP A 685 27.62 8.44 1.55
CA ASP A 685 27.29 8.44 0.12
C ASP A 685 26.40 9.64 -0.29
N ILE A 686 25.42 10.01 0.56
CA ILE A 686 24.51 11.14 0.29
C ILE A 686 25.06 12.50 0.74
N TYR A 687 26.05 12.54 1.63
CA TYR A 687 26.58 13.78 2.18
C TYR A 687 27.06 14.77 1.10
N PRO A 688 27.83 14.35 0.07
CA PRO A 688 28.26 15.27 -1.01
C PRO A 688 27.06 15.89 -1.76
N ILE A 689 25.95 15.17 -1.89
CA ILE A 689 24.74 15.64 -2.55
C ILE A 689 24.08 16.74 -1.73
N MET A 690 23.87 16.49 -0.43
CA MET A 690 23.31 17.46 0.51
C MET A 690 24.21 18.70 0.64
N LYS A 691 25.53 18.48 0.74
CA LYS A 691 26.53 19.57 0.77
C LYS A 691 26.45 20.42 -0.50
N GLY A 692 26.42 19.78 -1.70
CA GLY A 692 26.29 20.49 -2.97
C GLY A 692 25.03 21.33 -3.06
N ALA A 693 23.85 20.80 -2.62
CA ALA A 693 22.63 21.60 -2.53
C ALA A 693 22.78 22.79 -1.57
N SER A 694 23.45 22.61 -0.42
CA SER A 694 23.69 23.69 0.54
C SER A 694 24.68 24.76 -0.01
N GLU A 695 25.70 24.34 -0.75
CA GLU A 695 26.66 25.23 -1.41
C GLU A 695 25.98 26.14 -2.45
N PHE A 696 24.92 25.63 -3.13
CA PHE A 696 24.15 26.47 -4.04
C PHE A 696 23.53 27.65 -3.28
N PHE A 697 22.79 27.41 -2.21
CA PHE A 697 22.19 28.49 -1.43
C PHE A 697 23.24 29.38 -0.77
N TYR A 698 24.29 28.79 -0.21
CA TYR A 698 25.40 29.57 0.41
C TYR A 698 26.05 30.53 -0.56
N SER A 699 26.20 30.18 -1.84
CA SER A 699 26.84 31.01 -2.86
C SER A 699 25.89 31.97 -3.59
N THR A 700 24.58 31.73 -3.54
CA THR A 700 23.59 32.48 -4.36
C THR A 700 22.63 33.35 -3.57
N MET A 701 22.38 33.06 -2.28
CA MET A 701 21.60 33.93 -1.42
C MET A 701 22.21 35.30 -1.27
N VAL A 702 21.34 36.27 -1.05
CA VAL A 702 21.74 37.70 -0.95
C VAL A 702 21.20 38.31 0.33
N LYS A 703 21.92 39.35 0.84
CA LYS A 703 21.37 40.14 1.96
C LYS A 703 20.35 41.13 1.45
N GLU A 704 19.13 41.02 1.89
CA GLU A 704 18.11 42.03 1.59
C GLU A 704 18.37 43.34 2.38
N PRO A 705 18.03 44.50 1.80
CA PRO A 705 18.49 45.78 2.34
C PRO A 705 17.79 46.26 3.58
N LYS A 706 16.58 45.76 3.90
CA LYS A 706 15.74 46.29 4.97
C LYS A 706 16.13 45.76 6.36
N HIS A 707 16.39 44.44 6.48
CA HIS A 707 16.72 43.79 7.73
C HIS A 707 18.15 43.22 7.72
N GLY A 708 18.78 43.15 6.56
CA GLY A 708 20.07 42.49 6.38
C GLY A 708 20.07 40.98 6.42
N TRP A 709 18.90 40.36 6.26
CA TRP A 709 18.74 38.91 6.26
C TRP A 709 19.24 38.28 4.94
N LEU A 710 19.73 37.06 5.04
CA LEU A 710 20.02 36.23 3.87
C LEU A 710 18.74 35.62 3.31
N VAL A 711 18.46 35.89 2.04
CA VAL A 711 17.25 35.46 1.35
C VAL A 711 17.54 34.86 -0.01
N THR A 712 16.74 33.92 -0.49
CA THR A 712 16.65 33.51 -1.88
C THR A 712 16.08 34.67 -2.73
N ALA A 713 16.64 34.95 -3.91
CA ALA A 713 16.15 35.96 -4.83
C ALA A 713 16.70 35.75 -6.26
N PRO A 714 15.89 35.66 -7.31
CA PRO A 714 14.41 35.56 -7.26
C PRO A 714 13.91 34.18 -6.92
N THR A 715 12.65 34.06 -6.50
CA THR A 715 11.91 32.81 -6.23
C THR A 715 10.41 33.09 -6.20
N SER A 716 9.61 32.09 -5.87
CA SER A 716 8.17 32.20 -5.58
C SER A 716 7.78 31.30 -4.40
N SER A 717 6.72 31.64 -3.65
CA SER A 717 6.06 30.68 -2.76
C SER A 717 5.11 29.84 -3.59
N PRO A 718 5.35 28.55 -3.75
CA PRO A 718 4.48 27.72 -4.57
C PRO A 718 3.07 27.66 -3.99
N GLU A 719 2.04 27.89 -4.74
CA GLU A 719 1.94 28.54 -6.06
C GLU A 719 1.06 29.78 -5.93
N ASN A 720 0.97 30.35 -4.71
CA ASN A 720 0.11 31.50 -4.42
C ASN A 720 0.73 32.80 -4.90
N ALA A 721 -0.10 33.82 -5.01
CA ALA A 721 0.28 35.17 -5.38
C ALA A 721 -0.23 36.18 -4.34
N PHE A 722 0.34 37.38 -4.37
CA PHE A 722 0.01 38.47 -3.46
C PHE A 722 -0.19 39.79 -4.24
N TYR A 723 -0.77 40.77 -3.56
CA TYR A 723 -0.88 42.15 -4.04
C TYR A 723 0.15 43.02 -3.35
N LEU A 724 0.85 43.83 -4.13
CA LEU A 724 1.67 44.90 -3.57
C LEU A 724 0.82 45.97 -2.89
N PRO A 725 1.34 46.66 -1.86
CA PRO A 725 0.64 47.78 -1.25
C PRO A 725 0.30 48.84 -2.26
N GLY A 726 -0.94 49.33 -2.25
CA GLY A 726 -1.42 50.38 -3.15
C GLY A 726 -2.72 50.04 -3.87
N LYS A 727 -3.00 50.71 -4.98
CA LYS A 727 -4.23 50.53 -5.76
C LYS A 727 -4.11 49.54 -6.91
N ASP A 728 -2.86 49.15 -7.28
CA ASP A 728 -2.62 48.17 -8.34
C ASP A 728 -2.92 46.78 -7.77
N ARG A 729 -3.82 46.07 -8.40
CA ARG A 729 -4.29 44.73 -8.03
C ARG A 729 -3.73 43.66 -8.99
N THR A 730 -2.55 43.92 -9.58
CA THR A 730 -1.85 42.89 -10.38
C THR A 730 -1.38 41.77 -9.46
N PRO A 731 -1.72 40.49 -9.71
CA PRO A 731 -1.19 39.35 -8.96
C PRO A 731 0.33 39.23 -9.15
N ILE A 732 1.06 39.11 -8.06
CA ILE A 732 2.51 38.96 -8.06
C ILE A 732 2.87 37.65 -7.38
N SER A 733 3.65 36.81 -8.03
CA SER A 733 4.17 35.56 -7.48
C SER A 733 5.68 35.65 -7.18
N VAL A 734 6.40 36.43 -7.98
CA VAL A 734 7.86 36.57 -7.83
C VAL A 734 8.21 37.42 -6.61
N CYS A 735 9.03 36.83 -5.75
CA CYS A 735 9.42 37.43 -4.47
C CYS A 735 10.88 37.12 -4.12
N MET A 736 11.28 37.51 -2.91
CA MET A 736 12.50 37.10 -2.25
C MET A 736 12.18 36.54 -0.87
N GLY A 737 12.90 35.51 -0.45
CA GLY A 737 12.85 34.96 0.88
C GLY A 737 11.46 34.54 1.40
N PRO A 738 10.61 33.83 0.61
CA PRO A 738 9.34 33.34 1.14
C PRO A 738 9.62 32.34 2.26
N THR A 739 8.68 32.22 3.18
CA THR A 739 8.82 31.42 4.40
C THR A 739 9.21 29.96 4.12
N MET A 740 8.65 29.35 3.08
CA MET A 740 8.99 27.98 2.70
C MET A 740 10.47 27.81 2.34
N ASP A 741 11.01 28.73 1.51
CA ASP A 741 12.41 28.67 1.12
C ASP A 741 13.34 28.76 2.35
N ILE A 742 13.03 29.70 3.25
CA ILE A 742 13.82 29.90 4.47
C ILE A 742 13.76 28.68 5.39
N GLN A 743 12.60 28.04 5.49
CA GLN A 743 12.43 26.81 6.25
C GLN A 743 13.26 25.67 5.65
N LEU A 744 13.21 25.47 4.34
CA LEU A 744 13.96 24.43 3.63
C LEU A 744 15.47 24.67 3.69
N VAL A 745 15.93 25.90 3.49
CA VAL A 745 17.38 26.22 3.59
C VAL A 745 17.88 26.03 5.03
N ARG A 746 17.11 26.45 6.02
CA ARG A 746 17.46 26.25 7.43
C ARG A 746 17.60 24.76 7.76
N GLU A 747 16.67 23.95 7.30
CA GLU A 747 16.70 22.50 7.52
C GLU A 747 17.89 21.87 6.80
N LEU A 748 18.10 22.19 5.53
CA LEU A 748 19.23 21.67 4.74
C LEU A 748 20.57 22.00 5.42
N TYR A 749 20.77 23.24 5.86
CA TYR A 749 22.00 23.64 6.56
C TYR A 749 22.16 22.88 7.87
N THR A 750 21.09 22.73 8.65
CA THR A 750 21.11 21.97 9.92
C THR A 750 21.50 20.52 9.66
N ASN A 751 20.89 19.88 8.66
CA ASN A 751 21.16 18.49 8.32
C ASN A 751 22.61 18.27 7.82
N VAL A 752 23.14 19.22 7.02
CA VAL A 752 24.56 19.17 6.57
C VAL A 752 25.52 19.35 7.73
N ILE A 753 25.22 20.24 8.70
CA ILE A 753 26.02 20.42 9.90
C ILE A 753 26.04 19.14 10.74
N GLU A 754 24.87 18.54 10.98
CA GLU A 754 24.77 17.31 11.76
C GLU A 754 25.48 16.14 11.05
N ALA A 755 25.29 15.99 9.73
CA ALA A 755 25.98 14.98 8.94
C ALA A 755 27.52 15.18 8.97
N SER A 756 28.00 16.42 8.87
CA SER A 756 29.42 16.77 8.99
C SER A 756 30.00 16.33 10.33
N HIS A 757 29.27 16.56 11.44
CA HIS A 757 29.69 16.15 12.78
C HIS A 757 29.74 14.62 12.92
N ILE A 758 28.72 13.91 12.41
CA ILE A 758 28.63 12.43 12.46
C ILE A 758 29.78 11.80 11.64
N LEU A 759 30.05 12.36 10.48
CA LEU A 759 31.11 11.86 9.57
C LEU A 759 32.51 12.41 9.88
N HIS A 760 32.63 13.30 10.86
CA HIS A 760 33.88 13.98 11.23
C HIS A 760 34.62 14.64 10.04
N THR A 761 33.84 15.36 9.21
CA THR A 761 34.35 16.03 7.99
C THR A 761 33.87 17.48 7.88
N ASP A 762 34.52 18.30 7.08
CA ASP A 762 34.10 19.67 6.70
C ASP A 762 33.74 20.62 7.86
N THR A 763 34.42 20.53 9.02
CA THR A 763 34.10 21.32 10.21
C THR A 763 34.04 22.82 9.94
N ALA A 764 34.98 23.38 9.17
CA ALA A 764 34.99 24.81 8.82
C ALA A 764 33.73 25.21 7.98
N TYR A 765 33.25 24.33 7.13
CA TYR A 765 32.02 24.58 6.36
C TYR A 765 30.79 24.49 7.27
N ALA A 766 30.76 23.55 8.18
CA ALA A 766 29.69 23.46 9.18
C ALA A 766 29.59 24.73 10.04
N GLU A 767 30.72 25.28 10.47
CA GLU A 767 30.76 26.56 11.18
C GLU A 767 30.25 27.72 10.32
N ALA A 768 30.63 27.78 9.04
CA ALA A 768 30.10 28.78 8.11
C ALA A 768 28.60 28.70 7.90
N LEU A 769 28.05 27.47 7.81
CA LEU A 769 26.59 27.26 7.73
C LEU A 769 25.89 27.68 9.03
N GLN A 770 26.50 27.43 10.19
CA GLN A 770 25.95 27.85 11.50
C GLN A 770 25.82 29.39 11.56
N GLU A 771 26.80 30.14 11.04
CA GLU A 771 26.74 31.62 10.93
C GLU A 771 25.66 32.04 9.89
N ALA A 772 25.56 31.33 8.76
CA ALA A 772 24.52 31.61 7.77
C ALA A 772 23.11 31.43 8.31
N ILE A 773 22.87 30.39 9.12
CA ILE A 773 21.55 30.15 9.78
C ILE A 773 21.14 31.34 10.65
N ARG A 774 22.07 31.99 11.35
CA ARG A 774 21.79 33.17 12.19
C ARG A 774 21.34 34.39 11.38
N LEU A 775 21.68 34.43 10.13
CA LEU A 775 21.32 35.51 9.21
C LEU A 775 20.02 35.25 8.45
N LEU A 776 19.44 34.03 8.53
CA LEU A 776 18.16 33.72 7.90
C LEU A 776 17.03 34.47 8.61
N PRO A 777 15.98 34.91 7.88
CA PRO A 777 14.76 35.44 8.49
C PRO A 777 14.20 34.50 9.55
N PRO A 778 13.71 35.03 10.68
CA PRO A 778 12.93 34.23 11.63
C PRO A 778 11.55 33.91 11.04
N HIS A 779 10.85 32.95 11.63
CA HIS A 779 9.41 32.74 11.35
C HIS A 779 8.66 34.00 11.81
N GLN A 780 7.80 34.55 10.96
CA GLN A 780 7.09 35.78 11.22
C GLN A 780 5.58 35.53 11.36
N ILE A 781 4.97 36.21 12.33
CA ILE A 781 3.53 36.18 12.55
C ILE A 781 2.96 37.50 12.02
N SER A 782 1.94 37.43 11.18
CA SER A 782 1.23 38.58 10.64
C SER A 782 0.53 39.41 11.72
N LYS A 783 0.21 40.65 11.43
CA LYS A 783 -0.60 41.52 12.34
C LYS A 783 -1.96 40.92 12.70
N LYS A 784 -2.47 39.99 11.88
CA LYS A 784 -3.73 39.27 12.08
C LYS A 784 -3.55 37.92 12.81
N GLY A 785 -2.27 37.56 13.11
CA GLY A 785 -1.92 36.42 13.95
C GLY A 785 -1.75 35.07 13.22
N TYR A 786 -1.69 35.04 11.87
CA TYR A 786 -1.33 33.83 11.13
C TYR A 786 0.14 33.85 10.70
N LEU A 787 0.70 32.71 10.35
CA LEU A 787 2.07 32.59 9.88
C LEU A 787 2.19 33.29 8.50
N MET A 788 3.18 34.18 8.35
CA MET A 788 3.40 34.88 7.09
C MET A 788 3.95 33.96 6.02
N GLU A 789 3.41 34.06 4.80
CA GLU A 789 3.86 33.29 3.65
C GLU A 789 5.07 33.95 2.95
N TRP A 790 5.11 35.26 2.94
CA TRP A 790 6.18 36.05 2.34
C TRP A 790 6.95 36.87 3.37
N LEU A 791 8.07 37.43 2.95
CA LEU A 791 8.95 38.23 3.79
C LEU A 791 8.23 39.44 4.41
N GLU A 792 7.28 40.01 3.68
CA GLU A 792 6.41 41.08 4.12
C GLU A 792 4.97 40.60 4.27
N ASP A 793 4.17 41.28 5.13
CA ASP A 793 2.77 40.93 5.39
C ASP A 793 1.86 41.40 4.24
N TYR A 794 2.03 40.75 3.07
CA TYR A 794 1.25 41.03 1.86
C TYR A 794 -0.18 40.50 1.96
N GLU A 795 -1.07 41.06 1.16
CA GLU A 795 -2.44 40.55 0.96
C GLU A 795 -2.42 39.43 -0.09
N GLU A 796 -2.89 38.28 0.26
CA GLU A 796 -2.98 37.11 -0.65
C GLU A 796 -4.00 37.35 -1.75
N THR A 797 -3.74 36.89 -3.00
CA THR A 797 -4.71 36.96 -4.11
C THR A 797 -5.80 35.90 -3.93
N ASP A 798 -5.45 34.72 -3.40
CA ASP A 798 -6.37 33.63 -3.10
C ASP A 798 -6.17 33.14 -1.67
N ILE A 799 -7.10 33.51 -0.80
CA ILE A 799 -7.13 33.11 0.61
C ILE A 799 -7.32 31.60 0.76
N HIS A 800 -8.02 30.97 -0.18
CA HIS A 800 -8.35 29.54 -0.16
C HIS A 800 -7.45 28.73 -1.08
N HIS A 801 -6.29 29.26 -1.45
CA HIS A 801 -5.34 28.60 -2.34
C HIS A 801 -5.00 27.18 -1.86
N ARG A 802 -4.91 26.23 -2.80
CA ARG A 802 -4.64 24.82 -2.49
C ARG A 802 -3.28 24.56 -1.85
N HIS A 803 -2.24 25.34 -2.19
CA HIS A 803 -0.95 25.29 -1.52
C HIS A 803 -0.93 26.00 -0.17
N VAL A 804 -0.19 25.45 0.79
CA VAL A 804 0.05 26.00 2.13
C VAL A 804 1.54 25.92 2.44
N SER A 805 2.36 26.32 1.49
CA SER A 805 3.82 26.10 1.42
C SER A 805 4.56 26.65 2.65
N HIS A 806 4.13 27.78 3.20
CA HIS A 806 4.74 28.40 4.39
C HIS A 806 4.54 27.59 5.68
N LEU A 807 3.72 26.54 5.68
CA LEU A 807 3.56 25.61 6.78
C LEU A 807 4.50 24.40 6.69
N TYR A 808 5.45 24.38 5.73
CA TYR A 808 6.45 23.32 5.61
C TYR A 808 7.14 23.02 6.96
N GLY A 809 7.50 24.05 7.72
CA GLY A 809 8.15 23.90 9.01
C GLY A 809 7.31 23.19 10.09
N LEU A 810 5.98 23.06 9.90
CA LEU A 810 5.08 22.26 10.72
C LEU A 810 5.04 20.79 10.24
N HIS A 811 4.89 20.58 8.93
CA HIS A 811 4.96 19.28 8.28
C HIS A 811 5.36 19.41 6.79
N PRO A 812 6.32 18.61 6.31
CA PRO A 812 7.05 17.51 6.95
C PRO A 812 8.18 17.98 7.89
N GLY A 813 8.60 19.24 7.83
CA GLY A 813 9.60 19.80 8.74
C GLY A 813 9.23 19.67 10.22
N ASN A 814 10.14 20.07 11.09
CA ASN A 814 10.00 19.99 12.55
C ASN A 814 10.36 21.30 13.27
N GLN A 815 10.42 22.41 12.54
CA GLN A 815 10.79 23.73 13.09
C GLN A 815 9.65 24.35 13.90
N ILE A 816 8.41 23.92 13.65
CA ILE A 816 7.19 24.36 14.34
C ILE A 816 6.58 23.16 15.05
N SER A 817 6.37 23.28 16.35
CA SER A 817 5.82 22.23 17.20
C SER A 817 4.92 22.83 18.27
N VAL A 818 3.82 22.16 18.59
CA VAL A 818 2.92 22.55 19.69
C VAL A 818 3.61 22.57 21.05
N LEU A 819 4.72 21.84 21.21
CA LEU A 819 5.48 21.73 22.45
C LEU A 819 6.65 22.71 22.50
N LYS A 820 7.39 22.88 21.40
CA LYS A 820 8.62 23.67 21.36
C LYS A 820 8.39 25.13 20.95
N THR A 821 7.40 25.37 20.08
CA THR A 821 7.09 26.70 19.51
C THR A 821 5.58 26.94 19.49
N PRO A 822 4.89 26.96 20.65
CA PRO A 822 3.42 26.99 20.74
C PRO A 822 2.80 28.22 20.07
N GLU A 823 3.46 29.38 20.07
CA GLU A 823 3.00 30.59 19.41
C GLU A 823 2.97 30.43 17.87
N LEU A 824 4.01 29.82 17.31
CA LEU A 824 4.05 29.53 15.86
C LEU A 824 3.04 28.45 15.48
N ALA A 825 2.85 27.43 16.34
CA ALA A 825 1.83 26.41 16.13
C ALA A 825 0.42 27.02 16.14
N GLU A 826 0.14 27.97 17.02
CA GLU A 826 -1.14 28.69 17.02
C GLU A 826 -1.30 29.60 15.78
N ALA A 827 -0.23 30.22 15.30
CA ALA A 827 -0.25 30.98 14.06
C ALA A 827 -0.56 30.06 12.85
N CYS A 828 0.00 28.84 12.82
CA CYS A 828 -0.32 27.80 11.81
C CYS A 828 -1.81 27.39 11.88
N ARG A 829 -2.35 27.20 13.11
CA ARG A 829 -3.77 26.89 13.30
C ARG A 829 -4.68 27.99 12.73
N LYS A 830 -4.35 29.24 12.97
CA LYS A 830 -5.08 30.39 12.39
C LYS A 830 -4.96 30.45 10.88
N THR A 831 -3.77 30.14 10.34
CA THR A 831 -3.54 30.04 8.89
C THR A 831 -4.44 28.98 8.28
N LEU A 832 -4.47 27.76 8.84
CA LEU A 832 -5.29 26.65 8.33
C LEU A 832 -6.80 26.96 8.41
N ASN A 833 -7.25 27.56 9.51
CA ASN A 833 -8.65 27.98 9.65
C ASN A 833 -9.04 29.03 8.60
N ARG A 834 -8.14 29.97 8.31
CA ARG A 834 -8.35 30.99 7.26
C ARG A 834 -8.31 30.39 5.87
N ARG A 835 -7.38 29.47 5.59
CA ARG A 835 -7.24 28.77 4.29
C ARG A 835 -8.45 27.87 3.98
N GLY A 836 -9.09 27.34 5.04
CA GLY A 836 -10.25 26.46 4.95
C GLY A 836 -9.90 25.00 4.62
N ASP A 837 -10.93 24.17 4.58
CA ASP A 837 -10.80 22.72 4.40
C ASP A 837 -10.80 22.29 2.94
N GLU A 838 -11.34 23.12 2.04
CA GLU A 838 -11.43 22.83 0.63
C GLU A 838 -10.04 22.74 -0.03
N GLY A 839 -9.97 22.02 -1.15
CA GLY A 839 -8.74 21.87 -1.93
C GLY A 839 -8.75 20.62 -2.79
N THR A 840 -7.67 20.43 -3.53
CA THR A 840 -7.44 19.23 -4.34
C THR A 840 -7.09 18.02 -3.46
N GLY A 841 -7.01 16.81 -4.02
CA GLY A 841 -6.73 15.61 -3.27
C GLY A 841 -5.46 15.72 -2.40
N TRP A 842 -4.32 16.04 -3.00
CA TRP A 842 -3.06 16.20 -2.24
C TRP A 842 -3.10 17.38 -1.24
N SER A 843 -3.84 18.44 -1.54
CA SER A 843 -3.98 19.58 -0.63
C SER A 843 -4.71 19.19 0.65
N ARG A 844 -5.81 18.43 0.53
CA ARG A 844 -6.53 17.87 1.69
C ARG A 844 -5.63 16.92 2.47
N ALA A 845 -4.91 16.04 1.77
CA ALA A 845 -3.96 15.12 2.40
C ALA A 845 -2.87 15.86 3.20
N TRP A 846 -2.31 16.97 2.68
CA TRP A 846 -1.36 17.78 3.43
C TRP A 846 -1.99 18.40 4.67
N LYS A 847 -3.20 18.92 4.55
CA LYS A 847 -3.93 19.50 5.70
C LYS A 847 -4.23 18.47 6.80
N ILE A 848 -4.45 17.20 6.46
CA ILE A 848 -4.57 16.10 7.45
C ILE A 848 -3.29 16.03 8.30
N ASN A 849 -2.12 16.01 7.66
CA ASN A 849 -0.83 15.97 8.34
C ASN A 849 -0.61 17.18 9.23
N PHE A 850 -0.97 18.39 8.79
CA PHE A 850 -0.87 19.61 9.62
C PHE A 850 -1.74 19.53 10.89
N TRP A 851 -2.99 19.11 10.76
CA TRP A 851 -3.88 18.99 11.90
C TRP A 851 -3.45 17.90 12.86
N ALA A 852 -2.88 16.79 12.34
CA ALA A 852 -2.26 15.76 13.17
C ALA A 852 -1.06 16.29 13.96
N ARG A 853 -0.18 17.09 13.33
CA ARG A 853 0.95 17.77 14.00
C ARG A 853 0.50 18.83 15.02
N LEU A 854 -0.65 19.44 14.83
CA LEU A 854 -1.27 20.34 15.78
C LEU A 854 -2.04 19.63 16.90
N GLY A 855 -2.11 18.29 16.90
CA GLY A 855 -2.77 17.48 17.90
C GLY A 855 -4.30 17.52 17.83
N ASP A 856 -4.88 17.87 16.67
CA ASP A 856 -6.33 17.93 16.48
C ASP A 856 -6.80 16.76 15.60
N GLY A 857 -6.99 15.60 16.24
CA GLY A 857 -7.38 14.36 15.56
C GLY A 857 -8.77 14.43 14.92
N ASN A 858 -9.71 15.08 15.55
CA ASN A 858 -11.07 15.23 14.99
C ASN A 858 -11.07 16.09 13.74
N ARG A 859 -10.26 17.15 13.69
CA ARG A 859 -10.13 17.98 12.49
C ARG A 859 -9.38 17.23 11.38
N ALA A 860 -8.31 16.50 11.73
CA ALA A 860 -7.58 15.66 10.79
C ALA A 860 -8.50 14.61 10.18
N TYR A 861 -9.30 13.91 10.98
CA TYR A 861 -10.25 12.90 10.52
C TYR A 861 -11.40 13.48 9.69
N LYS A 862 -11.91 14.66 10.03
CA LYS A 862 -12.88 15.39 9.19
C LYS A 862 -12.33 15.62 7.78
N LEU A 863 -11.06 16.04 7.68
CA LEU A 863 -10.40 16.23 6.38
C LEU A 863 -10.13 14.91 5.67
N PHE A 864 -9.78 13.86 6.41
CA PHE A 864 -9.65 12.52 5.84
C PHE A 864 -10.98 12.04 5.24
N ARG A 865 -12.09 12.21 5.94
CA ARG A 865 -13.42 11.91 5.37
C ARG A 865 -13.68 12.72 4.11
N SER A 866 -13.31 14.00 4.06
CA SER A 866 -13.46 14.83 2.86
C SER A 866 -12.53 14.42 1.71
N LEU A 867 -11.36 13.84 2.01
CA LEU A 867 -10.48 13.24 1.00
C LEU A 867 -11.14 12.03 0.32
N LEU A 868 -11.93 11.26 1.07
CA LEU A 868 -12.71 10.12 0.56
C LEU A 868 -14.10 10.55 0.01
N TYR A 869 -14.30 11.82 -0.32
CA TYR A 869 -15.50 12.24 -1.05
C TYR A 869 -15.49 11.60 -2.45
N PRO A 870 -16.60 11.02 -2.94
CA PRO A 870 -16.63 10.44 -4.28
C PRO A 870 -16.20 11.44 -5.36
N ALA A 871 -15.21 11.08 -6.17
CA ALA A 871 -14.70 11.95 -7.24
C ALA A 871 -15.72 12.16 -8.36
N TYR A 872 -16.61 11.19 -8.57
CA TYR A 872 -17.78 11.28 -9.44
C TYR A 872 -18.94 10.43 -8.88
N THR A 873 -20.12 10.64 -9.42
CA THR A 873 -21.32 9.86 -9.05
C THR A 873 -21.88 9.14 -10.28
N ALA A 874 -22.71 8.13 -10.06
CA ALA A 874 -23.42 7.43 -11.15
C ALA A 874 -24.24 8.38 -12.04
N GLN A 875 -24.71 9.51 -11.49
CA GLN A 875 -25.44 10.54 -12.25
C GLN A 875 -24.54 11.43 -13.09
N ASN A 876 -23.26 11.62 -12.70
CA ASN A 876 -22.27 12.45 -13.39
C ASN A 876 -20.92 11.71 -13.51
N PRO A 877 -20.84 10.62 -14.27
CA PRO A 877 -19.64 9.78 -14.31
C PRO A 877 -18.46 10.41 -15.07
N THR A 878 -18.68 11.48 -15.83
CA THR A 878 -17.64 12.17 -16.62
C THR A 878 -17.15 13.47 -15.99
N GLN A 879 -17.78 13.94 -14.92
CA GLN A 879 -17.39 15.16 -14.23
C GLN A 879 -16.66 14.81 -12.93
N HIS A 880 -15.34 14.79 -12.97
CA HIS A 880 -14.50 14.47 -11.81
C HIS A 880 -14.33 15.70 -10.92
N GLY A 881 -14.64 15.52 -9.63
CA GLY A 881 -14.31 16.45 -8.55
C GLY A 881 -13.07 16.00 -7.77
N SER A 882 -12.57 16.85 -6.89
CA SER A 882 -11.54 16.46 -5.90
C SER A 882 -12.11 15.44 -4.93
N GLY A 883 -11.37 14.37 -4.66
CA GLY A 883 -11.79 13.32 -3.74
C GLY A 883 -11.15 11.97 -4.06
N THR A 884 -11.96 10.94 -4.13
CA THR A 884 -11.52 9.57 -4.31
C THR A 884 -12.35 8.86 -5.36
N PHE A 885 -11.70 8.17 -6.27
CA PHE A 885 -12.33 7.29 -7.27
C PHE A 885 -12.81 5.98 -6.63
N PRO A 886 -13.70 5.22 -7.29
CA PRO A 886 -14.23 3.96 -6.73
C PRO A 886 -13.17 2.94 -6.33
N ASN A 887 -12.00 2.90 -7.02
CA ASN A 887 -10.87 2.04 -6.68
C ASN A 887 -9.93 2.62 -5.62
N LEU A 888 -10.36 3.63 -4.89
CA LEU A 888 -9.60 4.39 -3.89
C LEU A 888 -8.44 5.22 -4.45
N PHE A 889 -8.27 5.37 -5.76
CA PHE A 889 -7.33 6.34 -6.31
C PHE A 889 -7.74 7.77 -5.96
N CYS A 890 -6.76 8.61 -5.66
CA CYS A 890 -7.00 10.01 -5.34
C CYS A 890 -7.28 10.84 -6.61
N SER A 891 -8.24 11.75 -6.52
CA SER A 891 -8.54 12.72 -7.56
C SER A 891 -8.08 14.13 -7.17
N HIS A 892 -7.20 14.68 -7.99
CA HIS A 892 -6.84 16.12 -7.93
C HIS A 892 -8.02 17.04 -8.24
N PRO A 893 -8.81 17.07 -9.36
CA PRO A 893 -8.94 16.25 -10.57
C PRO A 893 -7.95 16.61 -11.70
N PRO A 894 -7.59 15.71 -12.65
CA PRO A 894 -7.93 14.29 -12.66
C PRO A 894 -7.12 13.48 -11.66
N PHE A 895 -6.96 12.15 -11.88
CA PHE A 895 -6.17 11.24 -11.05
C PHE A 895 -4.74 11.75 -10.81
N GLN A 896 -4.34 11.73 -9.55
CA GLN A 896 -2.96 11.89 -9.06
C GLN A 896 -2.75 11.00 -7.84
N MET A 897 -1.63 10.28 -7.79
CA MET A 897 -1.37 9.30 -6.74
C MET A 897 -0.92 9.91 -5.40
N ASP A 898 -0.38 11.13 -5.43
CA ASP A 898 0.20 11.81 -4.25
C ASP A 898 -0.75 11.93 -3.06
N GLY A 899 -2.03 12.23 -3.31
CA GLY A 899 -3.02 12.31 -2.25
C GLY A 899 -3.26 10.98 -1.52
N ASN A 900 -3.07 9.84 -2.19
CA ASN A 900 -3.14 8.54 -1.53
C ASN A 900 -2.05 8.40 -0.47
N TRP A 901 -0.80 8.70 -0.80
CA TRP A 901 0.32 8.59 0.13
C TRP A 901 0.35 9.70 1.17
N GLY A 902 -0.08 10.90 0.78
CA GLY A 902 -0.27 12.00 1.73
C GLY A 902 -1.33 11.68 2.80
N GLY A 903 -2.44 11.04 2.42
CA GLY A 903 -3.46 10.56 3.36
C GLY A 903 -2.95 9.44 4.26
N THR A 904 -2.17 8.50 3.70
CA THR A 904 -1.51 7.43 4.47
C THR A 904 -0.54 8.01 5.50
N SER A 905 0.29 9.00 5.12
CA SER A 905 1.16 9.74 6.04
C SER A 905 0.35 10.47 7.13
N GLY A 906 -0.78 11.07 6.75
CA GLY A 906 -1.68 11.73 7.70
C GLY A 906 -2.18 10.79 8.80
N ILE A 907 -2.55 9.57 8.45
CA ILE A 907 -2.95 8.52 9.42
C ILE A 907 -1.74 8.15 10.31
N ASN A 908 -0.54 7.99 9.75
CA ASN A 908 0.68 7.79 10.55
C ASN A 908 0.86 8.89 11.58
N GLU A 909 0.77 10.17 11.17
CA GLU A 909 0.93 11.32 12.05
C GLU A 909 -0.16 11.43 13.11
N MET A 910 -1.36 10.92 12.86
CA MET A 910 -2.43 10.85 13.84
C MET A 910 -2.15 9.82 14.95
N LEU A 911 -1.47 8.72 14.62
CA LEU A 911 -1.28 7.56 15.48
C LEU A 911 0.10 7.53 16.17
N LEU A 912 1.17 7.99 15.50
CA LEU A 912 2.53 7.88 16.00
C LEU A 912 3.39 9.04 15.47
N GLN A 913 4.09 9.74 16.35
CA GLN A 913 5.04 10.81 15.99
C GLN A 913 6.38 10.63 16.70
N SER A 914 7.49 11.08 16.06
CA SER A 914 8.84 11.00 16.65
C SER A 914 9.76 12.17 16.26
N GLN A 915 9.28 13.18 15.55
CA GLN A 915 10.08 14.31 15.05
C GLN A 915 10.59 15.24 16.15
N ASP A 916 9.98 15.22 17.32
CA ASP A 916 10.39 16.07 18.44
C ASP A 916 11.48 15.45 19.34
N GLY A 917 12.01 14.26 18.96
CA GLY A 917 13.07 13.55 19.69
C GLY A 917 12.57 12.59 20.76
N PHE A 918 11.30 12.25 20.72
CA PHE A 918 10.66 11.25 21.59
C PHE A 918 9.52 10.55 20.86
N ILE A 919 9.16 9.36 21.28
CA ILE A 919 8.00 8.60 20.77
C ILE A 919 6.73 9.19 21.37
N HIS A 920 5.79 9.59 20.54
CA HIS A 920 4.49 10.14 20.94
C HIS A 920 3.37 9.24 20.40
N LEU A 921 2.73 8.49 21.29
CA LEU A 921 1.63 7.58 21.00
C LEU A 921 0.31 8.35 20.92
N LEU A 922 -0.48 8.11 19.89
CA LEU A 922 -1.82 8.67 19.65
C LEU A 922 -1.89 10.20 19.79
N PRO A 923 -0.96 10.98 19.18
CA PRO A 923 -0.91 12.43 19.37
C PRO A 923 -2.16 13.15 18.87
N ALA A 924 -2.88 12.57 17.92
CA ALA A 924 -4.05 13.15 17.27
C ALA A 924 -5.11 12.08 16.94
N LEU A 925 -5.43 11.22 17.91
CA LEU A 925 -6.47 10.22 17.76
C LEU A 925 -7.85 10.90 17.66
N PRO A 926 -8.69 10.60 16.64
CA PRO A 926 -10.06 11.10 16.59
C PRO A 926 -10.96 10.33 17.56
N ASP A 927 -12.00 10.99 18.07
CA ASP A 927 -12.94 10.39 19.03
C ASP A 927 -13.62 9.11 18.49
N SER A 928 -13.82 8.99 17.17
CA SER A 928 -14.43 7.82 16.55
C SER A 928 -13.53 6.57 16.48
N TRP A 929 -12.22 6.71 16.74
CA TRP A 929 -11.31 5.58 16.81
C TRP A 929 -11.03 5.16 18.26
N GLU A 930 -12.09 4.93 19.02
CA GLU A 930 -11.99 4.59 20.44
C GLU A 930 -11.12 3.37 20.72
N ASN A 931 -11.16 2.37 19.83
CA ASN A 931 -10.41 1.13 19.95
C ASN A 931 -9.65 0.86 18.66
N GLY A 932 -8.53 0.15 18.77
CA GLY A 932 -7.76 -0.27 17.63
C GLY A 932 -6.37 -0.74 18.00
N ASN A 933 -5.63 -1.10 16.98
CA ASN A 933 -4.22 -1.42 17.10
C ASN A 933 -3.46 -1.04 15.81
N PHE A 934 -2.19 -0.81 15.97
CA PHE A 934 -1.23 -0.85 14.87
C PHE A 934 -0.02 -1.68 15.27
N TYR A 935 0.68 -2.21 14.28
CA TYR A 935 1.91 -2.97 14.50
C TYR A 935 2.98 -2.56 13.49
N GLY A 936 4.24 -2.68 13.89
CA GLY A 936 5.41 -2.53 13.04
C GLY A 936 5.68 -1.12 12.50
N LEU A 937 5.01 -0.07 13.00
CA LEU A 937 5.32 1.30 12.60
C LEU A 937 6.69 1.71 13.12
N LYS A 938 7.46 2.40 12.29
CA LYS A 938 8.81 2.87 12.66
C LYS A 938 8.81 4.28 13.20
N VAL A 939 9.84 4.55 13.99
CA VAL A 939 10.18 5.89 14.51
C VAL A 939 11.64 6.20 14.18
N ARG A 940 12.00 7.47 14.19
CA ARG A 940 13.39 7.93 14.07
C ARG A 940 14.22 7.26 15.17
N GLY A 941 15.46 6.86 14.84
CA GLY A 941 16.26 5.96 15.67
C GLY A 941 16.09 4.47 15.31
N GLY A 942 15.20 4.16 14.33
CA GLY A 942 15.05 2.84 13.73
C GLY A 942 14.21 1.85 14.55
N ALA A 943 13.67 2.24 15.70
CA ALA A 943 12.82 1.37 16.50
C ALA A 943 11.46 1.15 15.83
N THR A 944 10.85 -0.02 16.07
CA THR A 944 9.47 -0.34 15.67
C THR A 944 8.55 -0.31 16.88
N VAL A 945 7.32 0.11 16.67
CA VAL A 945 6.30 0.28 17.69
C VAL A 945 5.05 -0.50 17.31
N ASP A 946 4.59 -1.35 18.23
CA ASP A 946 3.26 -1.96 18.20
C ASP A 946 2.44 -1.33 19.32
N LEU A 947 1.18 -1.03 19.06
CA LEU A 947 0.29 -0.37 20.04
C LEU A 947 -1.11 -0.97 19.99
N VAL A 948 -1.65 -1.22 21.17
CA VAL A 948 -3.08 -1.49 21.37
C VAL A 948 -3.66 -0.37 22.22
N TRP A 949 -4.79 0.18 21.80
CA TRP A 949 -5.54 1.17 22.57
C TRP A 949 -7.00 0.78 22.74
N LYS A 950 -7.60 1.26 23.82
CA LYS A 950 -8.99 1.05 24.16
C LYS A 950 -9.56 2.29 24.81
N ASP A 951 -10.82 2.61 24.51
CA ASP A 951 -11.51 3.81 25.03
C ASP A 951 -10.68 5.09 24.83
N GLY A 952 -10.04 5.20 23.64
CA GLY A 952 -9.19 6.33 23.26
C GLY A 952 -7.84 6.42 23.99
N LYS A 953 -7.40 5.37 24.71
CA LYS A 953 -6.18 5.38 25.50
C LYS A 953 -5.27 4.19 25.17
N PRO A 954 -3.95 4.39 25.10
CA PRO A 954 -3.01 3.29 25.06
C PRO A 954 -3.22 2.32 26.21
N VAL A 955 -3.23 1.03 25.91
CA VAL A 955 -3.29 -0.07 26.88
C VAL A 955 -1.95 -0.76 26.96
N GLN A 956 -1.38 -1.10 25.81
CA GLN A 956 -0.09 -1.77 25.70
C GLN A 956 0.67 -1.24 24.50
N ALA A 957 1.95 -0.90 24.71
CA ALA A 957 2.88 -0.63 23.62
C ALA A 957 4.07 -1.60 23.72
N THR A 958 4.48 -2.21 22.61
CA THR A 958 5.72 -2.97 22.50
C THR A 958 6.67 -2.23 21.56
N ILE A 959 7.85 -1.87 22.06
CA ILE A 959 8.86 -1.17 21.29
C ILE A 959 10.04 -2.10 21.08
N THR A 960 10.36 -2.39 19.81
CA THR A 960 11.55 -3.15 19.43
C THR A 960 12.65 -2.15 19.07
N GLY A 961 13.78 -2.21 19.81
CA GLY A 961 14.88 -1.25 19.68
C GLY A 961 15.49 -1.25 18.28
N GLY A 962 15.84 -0.05 17.81
CA GLY A 962 16.52 0.22 16.56
C GLY A 962 18.02 0.44 16.73
N TRP A 963 18.61 1.23 15.83
CA TRP A 963 20.03 1.60 15.92
C TRP A 963 20.32 2.58 17.06
N GLN A 964 19.35 3.41 17.46
CA GLN A 964 19.43 4.26 18.63
C GLN A 964 18.86 3.49 19.83
N SER A 965 19.71 3.23 20.83
CA SER A 965 19.32 2.44 22.00
C SER A 965 18.67 3.25 23.12
N ASP A 966 19.05 4.52 23.29
CA ASP A 966 18.51 5.41 24.32
C ASP A 966 17.33 6.18 23.75
N LEU A 967 16.14 5.81 24.19
CA LEU A 967 14.86 6.31 23.68
C LEU A 967 14.08 7.03 24.76
N LYS A 968 13.16 7.89 24.33
CA LYS A 968 12.21 8.58 25.20
C LYS A 968 10.79 8.33 24.69
N LEU A 969 9.90 8.00 25.61
CA LEU A 969 8.47 7.89 25.37
C LEU A 969 7.76 9.05 26.08
N LYS A 970 6.93 9.81 25.38
CA LYS A 970 6.04 10.77 26.02
C LYS A 970 4.93 10.01 26.73
N CYS A 971 4.78 10.25 28.04
CA CYS A 971 3.73 9.60 28.83
C CYS A 971 2.34 9.97 28.27
N PRO A 972 1.48 9.00 27.94
CA PRO A 972 0.14 9.30 27.42
C PRO A 972 -0.70 10.08 28.44
N LYS A 973 -1.48 11.04 27.97
CA LYS A 973 -2.28 11.91 28.83
C LYS A 973 -3.33 11.11 29.61
N GLY A 974 -3.38 11.32 30.94
CA GLY A 974 -4.36 10.69 31.82
C GLY A 974 -3.99 9.29 32.31
N VAL A 975 -2.83 8.76 31.92
CA VAL A 975 -2.25 7.53 32.49
C VAL A 975 -1.73 7.82 33.89
N LYS A 976 -2.10 6.99 34.86
CA LYS A 976 -1.69 7.16 36.28
C LYS A 976 -0.54 6.24 36.66
N LYS A 977 -0.37 5.14 35.98
CA LYS A 977 0.64 4.15 36.29
C LYS A 977 1.14 3.52 34.97
N VAL A 978 2.43 3.34 34.89
CA VAL A 978 3.09 2.68 33.78
C VAL A 978 3.92 1.51 34.29
N LEU A 979 3.78 0.36 33.67
CA LEU A 979 4.66 -0.78 33.92
C LEU A 979 5.61 -0.95 32.73
N LEU A 980 6.91 -0.94 33.01
CA LEU A 980 7.96 -1.22 32.03
C LEU A 980 8.43 -2.66 32.26
N ASN A 981 8.18 -3.54 31.29
CA ASN A 981 8.47 -4.99 31.40
C ASN A 981 7.89 -5.59 32.71
N GLY A 982 6.67 -5.16 33.09
CA GLY A 982 5.99 -5.60 34.31
C GLY A 982 6.46 -4.92 35.61
N THR A 983 7.48 -4.06 35.57
CA THR A 983 7.97 -3.31 36.74
C THR A 983 7.38 -1.89 36.73
N PRO A 984 6.79 -1.41 37.83
CA PRO A 984 6.30 -0.03 37.90
C PRO A 984 7.42 0.98 37.64
N CYS A 985 7.16 1.94 36.78
CA CYS A 985 8.04 3.09 36.54
C CYS A 985 7.31 4.38 36.86
N GLN A 986 8.07 5.45 37.11
CA GLN A 986 7.51 6.77 37.37
C GLN A 986 6.90 7.31 36.06
N ALA A 987 5.65 7.71 36.13
CA ALA A 987 4.92 8.29 35.02
C ALA A 987 5.17 9.82 34.95
N ASP A 988 6.41 10.21 34.66
CA ASP A 988 6.77 11.59 34.35
C ASP A 988 6.31 11.98 32.96
N GLU A 989 6.40 13.24 32.57
CA GLU A 989 6.06 13.70 31.24
C GLU A 989 6.78 12.89 30.13
N PHE A 990 8.04 12.49 30.39
CA PHE A 990 8.84 11.64 29.51
C PHE A 990 9.43 10.47 30.30
N ILE A 991 9.32 9.27 29.73
CA ILE A 991 9.92 8.06 30.25
C ILE A 991 11.14 7.74 29.37
N SER A 992 12.35 7.85 29.97
CA SER A 992 13.58 7.42 29.31
C SER A 992 13.78 5.92 29.52
N PHE A 993 14.15 5.19 28.47
CA PHE A 993 14.40 3.76 28.55
C PHE A 993 15.49 3.36 27.54
N HIS A 994 16.08 2.20 27.78
CA HIS A 994 17.11 1.63 26.94
C HIS A 994 16.56 0.36 26.27
N ALA A 995 16.74 0.25 24.94
CA ALA A 995 16.39 -0.94 24.16
C ALA A 995 17.48 -1.13 23.09
N LYS A 996 18.24 -2.21 23.20
CA LYS A 996 19.22 -2.57 22.16
C LYS A 996 18.51 -2.95 20.87
N GLN A 997 19.23 -2.90 19.76
CA GLN A 997 18.67 -3.31 18.47
C GLN A 997 18.10 -4.73 18.54
N GLY A 998 16.82 -4.88 18.17
CA GLY A 998 16.06 -6.13 18.24
C GLY A 998 15.52 -6.51 19.63
N GLU A 999 15.89 -5.78 20.69
CA GLU A 999 15.35 -6.00 22.03
C GLU A 999 13.93 -5.42 22.15
N GLN A 1000 13.01 -6.19 22.72
CA GLN A 1000 11.63 -5.77 22.95
C GLN A 1000 11.44 -5.23 24.36
N VAL A 1001 10.83 -4.09 24.45
CA VAL A 1001 10.43 -3.42 25.70
C VAL A 1001 8.93 -3.20 25.66
N THR A 1002 8.22 -3.68 26.68
CA THR A 1002 6.76 -3.60 26.77
C THR A 1002 6.33 -2.58 27.84
N PHE A 1003 5.47 -1.67 27.47
CA PHE A 1003 4.79 -0.72 28.32
C PHE A 1003 3.33 -1.15 28.52
N LEU A 1004 2.87 -1.25 29.76
CA LEU A 1004 1.45 -1.37 30.11
C LEU A 1004 1.00 -0.07 30.78
N PHE A 1005 -0.12 0.45 30.34
CA PHE A 1005 -0.67 1.73 30.80
C PHE A 1005 -1.94 1.48 31.60
N GLU A 1006 -1.98 1.97 32.89
CA GLU A 1006 -3.10 1.81 33.82
C GLU A 1006 -3.66 3.15 34.33
#